data_d314242bb894da782891befbb5fc0950
#
_entry.id   d314242bb894da782891befbb5fc0950
#
_cell.length_a   1.000
_cell.length_b   1.000
_cell.length_c   1.000
_cell.angle_alpha   90.00
_cell.angle_beta   90.00
_cell.angle_gamma   90.00
#
_symmetry.space_group_name_H-M   'P 1'
#
loop_
_entity.id
_entity.type
_entity.pdbx_description
1 polymer ?
#
loop_
_entity_poly.entity_id
_entity_poly.type
_entity_poly.pdbx_seq_one_letter_code
_entity_poly.pdbx_strand_id
1 'polypeptide(L)'
;MQKSMYDLTTPQKLIWYTEEVYKGTPIENITGTVTIPEKVDFTLLEKAINVFVERNDSFRLKFSTRNNQIKQYIEDFSSFYVDIVDINSDKELKEFEEKVVTTVFDVFNSFLYNFIMFRFPDGHGGFIINMHHLISDAWSAGLGASEIIKIYTRLIKNEHIDDITYPTYIDYINSEQEYFQSEKFNKDKSFWNSLFKSVPDVSTIPSSIDNKSNLPCCSNRVQFTMPNKVLNEINNLCKSNRFSIFNFFMSVFAIYIGKVSRLDEFVVGTPVLNRCNIKEKHTSGMFVSTVPLKMELGGNIQFAELASTVSSKFFNIFKHQKYPYLSLLKDLRSKDKSIPNLYNILISYQNIRSTAQVSETPYEINWVPNKYIADNIDIHIYDMNDTGNINIAYDYQTSRYSKQDIIDIHNRILNIINQVLQNVNIGINDVEIVTHKEKDKILHNFNNTKLDYPKDKTIVELFEEQVQKTPNNIAVVFGTEKLTYKELNEKANSLANYLKNKGVVIDDVIGIFLDKSLESIIAILSILKCGATYLPIDINYPNTRIDFMLKDSKCKFILSSANLKDKLKKHHNVIFIDLSNDTLYTYSKNNLNITMSDDPCAYIMYTSGSTGNPKGVMVSNKNVVRLVKNTNFIEFKENERILQTGSIVFDACTFEIWGALLNGFELYIIKKQDLLDPVLLEKYLVDNKITILWLTAPLFNQLCESNPSMFKSVRVLLTGGDVLSPRHINSVKKACPNLTIINGYGPTENTTFSTCFTIDKFYDNSIPIGYPIANSTCYVVSPTLNLLPVGVPGELLVGGDRS
;
A
#
# COMPACT_ATOMS: atom_id res chain seq x y z
N MET A 1 -36.28 42.25 21.51
CA MET A 1 -34.94 42.59 22.02
C MET A 1 -33.89 42.05 21.03
N GLN A 2 -32.79 42.79 20.86
CA GLN A 2 -31.71 42.31 19.97
C GLN A 2 -31.03 41.14 20.67
N LYS A 3 -31.03 39.95 20.05
CA LYS A 3 -30.41 38.73 20.63
C LYS A 3 -28.89 38.92 20.75
N SER A 4 -28.31 38.42 21.83
CA SER A 4 -26.85 38.42 22.03
C SER A 4 -26.23 37.43 21.07
N MET A 5 -25.25 37.88 20.29
CA MET A 5 -24.54 37.06 19.27
C MET A 5 -23.18 36.69 19.83
N TYR A 6 -22.84 35.41 19.67
CA TYR A 6 -21.58 34.85 20.15
C TYR A 6 -20.77 34.29 18.99
N ASP A 7 -19.45 34.26 19.15
CA ASP A 7 -18.55 33.52 18.23
C ASP A 7 -18.71 32.02 18.43
N LEU A 8 -18.40 31.26 17.39
CA LEU A 8 -18.26 29.80 17.55
C LEU A 8 -17.08 29.49 18.49
N THR A 9 -17.27 28.47 19.33
CA THR A 9 -16.17 27.92 20.12
C THR A 9 -15.16 27.22 19.18
N THR A 10 -13.98 26.93 19.69
CA THR A 10 -12.93 26.23 18.92
C THR A 10 -13.36 24.85 18.42
N PRO A 11 -13.99 24.00 19.25
CA PRO A 11 -14.53 22.75 18.75
C PRO A 11 -15.58 22.96 17.64
N GLN A 12 -16.49 23.91 17.80
CA GLN A 12 -17.50 24.23 16.79
C GLN A 12 -16.89 24.73 15.49
N LYS A 13 -15.78 25.48 15.52
CA LYS A 13 -15.08 25.93 14.30
C LYS A 13 -14.55 24.78 13.48
N LEU A 14 -14.03 23.74 14.13
CA LEU A 14 -13.55 22.54 13.42
C LEU A 14 -14.71 21.84 12.71
N ILE A 15 -15.82 21.62 13.42
CA ILE A 15 -17.06 21.05 12.86
C ILE A 15 -17.57 21.88 11.68
N TRP A 16 -17.61 23.23 11.85
CA TRP A 16 -18.04 24.13 10.79
C TRP A 16 -17.18 24.02 9.51
N TYR A 17 -15.85 23.90 9.65
CA TYR A 17 -14.97 23.72 8.50
C TYR A 17 -15.22 22.38 7.80
N THR A 18 -15.47 21.31 8.54
CA THR A 18 -15.84 20.00 7.96
C THR A 18 -17.17 20.13 7.20
N GLU A 19 -18.17 20.78 7.78
CA GLU A 19 -19.48 21.02 7.15
C GLU A 19 -19.36 21.80 5.84
N GLU A 20 -18.51 22.84 5.79
CA GLU A 20 -18.25 23.62 4.58
C GLU A 20 -17.56 22.80 3.48
N VAL A 21 -16.62 21.91 3.85
CA VAL A 21 -15.92 21.03 2.90
C VAL A 21 -16.84 19.96 2.33
N TYR A 22 -17.71 19.37 3.18
CA TYR A 22 -18.60 18.26 2.81
C TYR A 22 -20.08 18.68 2.79
N LYS A 23 -20.34 19.90 2.37
CA LYS A 23 -21.66 20.51 2.35
C LYS A 23 -22.75 19.62 1.73
N GLY A 24 -23.88 19.52 2.43
CA GLY A 24 -25.02 18.72 1.99
C GLY A 24 -24.87 17.22 2.27
N THR A 25 -23.91 16.85 3.12
CA THR A 25 -23.80 15.48 3.66
C THR A 25 -24.14 15.47 5.14
N PRO A 26 -24.58 14.35 5.72
CA PRO A 26 -24.86 14.22 7.14
C PRO A 26 -23.61 13.89 7.97
N ILE A 27 -22.41 14.31 7.54
CA ILE A 27 -21.12 13.90 8.12
C ILE A 27 -21.01 14.23 9.61
N GLU A 28 -21.62 15.32 10.02
CA GLU A 28 -21.57 15.83 11.39
C GLU A 28 -22.79 15.40 12.25
N ASN A 29 -23.51 14.35 11.84
CA ASN A 29 -24.63 13.82 12.62
C ASN A 29 -24.16 12.87 13.73
N ILE A 30 -24.77 13.02 14.91
CA ILE A 30 -24.71 12.06 16.02
C ILE A 30 -26.11 11.50 16.22
N THR A 31 -26.26 10.20 16.13
CA THR A 31 -27.57 9.55 16.30
C THR A 31 -27.49 8.47 17.37
N GLY A 32 -28.43 8.51 18.30
CA GLY A 32 -28.58 7.50 19.35
C GLY A 32 -30.02 7.10 19.53
N THR A 33 -30.24 5.81 19.77
CA THR A 33 -31.57 5.24 20.11
C THR A 33 -31.57 4.88 21.59
N VAL A 34 -32.56 5.39 22.33
CA VAL A 34 -32.80 5.07 23.73
C VAL A 34 -34.06 4.20 23.80
N THR A 35 -33.87 2.96 24.27
CA THR A 35 -34.95 1.99 24.42
C THR A 35 -35.30 1.79 25.89
N ILE A 36 -36.57 1.91 26.24
CA ILE A 36 -37.12 1.61 27.56
C ILE A 36 -37.84 0.26 27.43
N PRO A 37 -37.37 -0.80 28.14
CA PRO A 37 -37.93 -2.15 27.98
C PRO A 37 -39.34 -2.32 28.61
N GLU A 38 -39.77 -1.36 29.40
CA GLU A 38 -41.09 -1.34 30.03
C GLU A 38 -42.09 -0.56 29.15
N LYS A 39 -43.39 -0.66 29.50
CA LYS A 39 -44.45 0.10 28.82
C LYS A 39 -44.26 1.58 29.01
N VAL A 40 -44.22 2.35 27.90
CA VAL A 40 -43.91 3.80 27.89
C VAL A 40 -45.17 4.63 27.86
N ASP A 41 -45.25 5.66 28.74
CA ASP A 41 -46.17 6.76 28.59
C ASP A 41 -45.55 7.85 27.70
N PHE A 42 -45.94 7.82 26.42
CA PHE A 42 -45.42 8.72 25.41
C PHE A 42 -45.73 10.20 25.63
N THR A 43 -46.88 10.50 26.33
CA THR A 43 -47.22 11.88 26.68
C THR A 43 -46.26 12.45 27.73
N LEU A 44 -45.90 11.65 28.74
CA LEU A 44 -44.90 12.04 29.72
C LEU A 44 -43.47 12.07 29.17
N LEU A 45 -43.18 11.15 28.21
CA LEU A 45 -41.88 11.14 27.54
C LEU A 45 -41.70 12.38 26.65
N GLU A 46 -42.70 12.77 25.87
CA GLU A 46 -42.70 14.03 25.11
C GLU A 46 -42.47 15.24 26.03
N LYS A 47 -43.18 15.29 27.17
CA LYS A 47 -42.98 16.33 28.17
C LYS A 47 -41.58 16.36 28.72
N ALA A 48 -40.95 15.20 28.99
CA ALA A 48 -39.58 15.10 29.48
C ALA A 48 -38.60 15.64 28.45
N ILE A 49 -38.77 15.32 27.17
CA ILE A 49 -37.95 15.81 26.05
C ILE A 49 -38.06 17.34 25.96
N ASN A 50 -39.26 17.90 26.01
CA ASN A 50 -39.48 19.34 25.96
C ASN A 50 -38.81 20.06 27.14
N VAL A 51 -38.92 19.55 28.37
CA VAL A 51 -38.27 20.10 29.56
C VAL A 51 -36.73 20.03 29.44
N PHE A 52 -36.18 18.95 28.87
CA PHE A 52 -34.76 18.86 28.62
C PHE A 52 -34.27 19.98 27.68
N VAL A 53 -34.96 20.15 26.53
CA VAL A 53 -34.60 21.19 25.54
C VAL A 53 -34.78 22.60 26.10
N GLU A 54 -35.83 22.85 26.89
CA GLU A 54 -36.06 24.12 27.56
C GLU A 54 -34.89 24.50 28.46
N ARG A 55 -34.34 23.54 29.22
CA ARG A 55 -33.31 23.77 30.25
C ARG A 55 -31.88 23.71 29.74
N ASN A 56 -31.65 23.18 28.55
CA ASN A 56 -30.31 23.09 27.94
C ASN A 56 -30.17 24.08 26.77
N ASP A 57 -29.44 25.15 27.00
CA ASP A 57 -29.28 26.26 26.05
C ASP A 57 -28.55 25.86 24.77
N SER A 58 -27.66 24.86 24.81
CA SER A 58 -26.98 24.32 23.60
C SER A 58 -27.94 23.77 22.55
N PHE A 59 -29.07 23.15 22.96
CA PHE A 59 -30.10 22.65 22.04
C PHE A 59 -30.94 23.78 21.42
N ARG A 60 -30.87 24.99 21.96
CA ARG A 60 -31.57 26.18 21.45
C ARG A 60 -30.64 27.12 20.67
N LEU A 61 -29.41 26.68 20.37
CA LEU A 61 -28.49 27.41 19.50
C LEU A 61 -29.02 27.49 18.09
N LYS A 62 -28.98 28.69 17.55
CA LYS A 62 -29.22 28.99 16.12
C LYS A 62 -28.00 29.69 15.56
N PHE A 63 -27.79 29.51 14.28
CA PHE A 63 -26.62 29.99 13.56
C PHE A 63 -27.05 31.01 12.49
N SER A 64 -26.23 32.03 12.28
CA SER A 64 -26.46 33.03 11.23
C SER A 64 -25.15 33.62 10.73
N THR A 65 -25.14 34.10 9.50
CA THR A 65 -23.99 34.78 8.93
C THR A 65 -24.09 36.27 9.19
N ARG A 66 -23.07 36.89 9.83
CA ARG A 66 -22.97 38.34 10.03
C ARG A 66 -21.56 38.80 9.64
N ASN A 67 -21.47 39.76 8.73
CA ASN A 67 -20.18 40.26 8.18
C ASN A 67 -19.27 39.12 7.61
N ASN A 68 -19.83 38.20 6.86
CA ASN A 68 -19.19 37.01 6.34
C ASN A 68 -18.57 36.05 7.38
N GLN A 69 -19.01 36.18 8.65
CA GLN A 69 -18.62 35.24 9.71
C GLN A 69 -19.86 34.58 10.29
N ILE A 70 -19.74 33.28 10.55
CA ILE A 70 -20.78 32.54 11.24
C ILE A 70 -20.80 32.95 12.73
N LYS A 71 -21.97 33.22 13.23
CA LYS A 71 -22.25 33.56 14.65
C LYS A 71 -23.37 32.69 15.16
N GLN A 72 -23.45 32.55 16.48
CA GLN A 72 -24.50 31.77 17.12
C GLN A 72 -25.26 32.64 18.15
N TYR A 73 -26.50 32.31 18.40
CA TYR A 73 -27.35 32.91 19.40
C TYR A 73 -28.33 31.89 19.97
N ILE A 74 -28.88 32.14 21.15
CA ILE A 74 -29.87 31.27 21.76
C ILE A 74 -31.26 31.75 21.36
N GLU A 75 -32.07 30.82 20.88
CA GLU A 75 -33.48 31.02 20.61
C GLU A 75 -34.29 30.80 21.90
N ASP A 76 -35.38 31.58 22.07
CA ASP A 76 -36.31 31.34 23.17
C ASP A 76 -36.98 29.96 23.00
N PHE A 77 -37.24 29.30 24.12
CA PHE A 77 -37.91 27.99 24.07
C PHE A 77 -39.37 28.15 23.63
N SER A 78 -39.79 27.23 22.78
CA SER A 78 -41.17 27.01 22.42
C SER A 78 -41.43 25.50 22.44
N SER A 79 -42.46 25.08 23.11
CA SER A 79 -42.84 23.63 23.12
C SER A 79 -43.10 23.12 21.73
N PHE A 80 -42.72 21.89 21.48
CA PHE A 80 -42.88 21.23 20.20
C PHE A 80 -43.43 19.83 20.36
N TYR A 81 -44.12 19.33 19.31
CA TYR A 81 -44.62 17.98 19.23
C TYR A 81 -43.47 17.05 18.80
N VAL A 82 -43.41 15.85 19.39
CA VAL A 82 -42.47 14.81 19.04
C VAL A 82 -43.20 13.69 18.32
N ASP A 83 -42.86 13.43 17.06
CA ASP A 83 -43.50 12.39 16.27
C ASP A 83 -43.35 11.00 16.90
N ILE A 84 -44.37 10.16 16.80
CA ILE A 84 -44.34 8.78 17.25
C ILE A 84 -44.47 7.87 16.02
N VAL A 85 -43.54 6.93 15.87
CA VAL A 85 -43.53 5.93 14.80
C VAL A 85 -43.78 4.57 15.40
N ASP A 86 -44.76 3.85 14.86
CA ASP A 86 -45.04 2.44 15.23
C ASP A 86 -44.05 1.52 14.52
N ILE A 87 -43.32 0.70 15.27
CA ILE A 87 -42.27 -0.22 14.82
C ILE A 87 -42.69 -1.66 15.19
N ASN A 88 -42.66 -2.60 14.24
CA ASN A 88 -43.12 -3.97 14.45
C ASN A 88 -41.98 -4.96 14.79
N SER A 89 -40.74 -4.58 14.59
CA SER A 89 -39.57 -5.43 14.84
C SER A 89 -38.28 -4.64 14.99
N ASP A 90 -37.28 -5.22 15.64
CA ASP A 90 -35.92 -4.64 15.74
C ASP A 90 -35.29 -4.40 14.36
N LYS A 91 -35.64 -5.20 13.37
CA LYS A 91 -35.16 -4.99 11.99
C LYS A 91 -35.74 -3.71 11.41
N GLU A 92 -37.03 -3.45 11.59
CA GLU A 92 -37.70 -2.24 11.14
C GLU A 92 -37.13 -1.00 11.86
N LEU A 93 -36.83 -1.12 13.16
CA LEU A 93 -36.18 -0.06 13.92
C LEU A 93 -34.81 0.28 13.33
N LYS A 94 -33.98 -0.72 13.01
CA LYS A 94 -32.67 -0.50 12.38
C LYS A 94 -32.79 0.17 11.00
N GLU A 95 -33.73 -0.25 10.17
CA GLU A 95 -33.99 0.38 8.88
C GLU A 95 -34.45 1.84 9.02
N PHE A 96 -35.18 2.13 10.08
CA PHE A 96 -35.62 3.49 10.40
C PHE A 96 -34.45 4.34 10.93
N GLU A 97 -33.62 3.81 11.85
CA GLU A 97 -32.37 4.44 12.34
C GLU A 97 -31.47 4.85 11.17
N GLU A 98 -31.30 3.98 10.17
CA GLU A 98 -30.49 4.26 8.99
C GLU A 98 -31.02 5.43 8.14
N LYS A 99 -32.30 5.67 8.13
CA LYS A 99 -32.90 6.86 7.49
C LYS A 99 -32.65 8.12 8.32
N VAL A 100 -32.83 8.02 9.64
CA VAL A 100 -32.67 9.15 10.54
C VAL A 100 -31.23 9.66 10.55
N VAL A 101 -30.22 8.79 10.63
CA VAL A 101 -28.81 9.19 10.66
C VAL A 101 -28.36 9.91 9.39
N THR A 102 -29.01 9.66 8.25
CA THR A 102 -28.68 10.29 6.96
C THR A 102 -29.45 11.60 6.71
N THR A 103 -30.21 12.10 7.69
CA THR A 103 -30.93 13.39 7.58
C THR A 103 -29.93 14.54 7.54
N VAL A 104 -29.98 15.38 6.50
CA VAL A 104 -29.14 16.57 6.39
C VAL A 104 -29.79 17.73 7.10
N PHE A 105 -29.11 18.37 8.03
CA PHE A 105 -29.57 19.57 8.72
C PHE A 105 -29.30 20.84 7.91
N ASP A 106 -30.25 21.77 7.87
CA ASP A 106 -30.00 23.13 7.41
C ASP A 106 -29.46 23.98 8.59
N VAL A 107 -28.16 24.20 8.63
CA VAL A 107 -27.46 24.84 9.75
C VAL A 107 -28.02 26.22 10.08
N PHE A 108 -28.56 26.98 9.12
CA PHE A 108 -29.01 28.33 9.31
C PHE A 108 -30.52 28.46 9.58
N ASN A 109 -31.33 27.56 9.05
CA ASN A 109 -32.78 27.72 9.06
C ASN A 109 -33.53 26.73 9.97
N SER A 110 -32.84 25.69 10.52
CA SER A 110 -33.46 24.71 11.40
C SER A 110 -32.85 24.69 12.81
N PHE A 111 -33.53 24.03 13.74
CA PHE A 111 -32.87 23.51 14.93
C PHE A 111 -32.00 22.33 14.52
N LEU A 112 -30.84 22.19 15.15
CA LEU A 112 -29.86 21.17 14.79
C LEU A 112 -30.03 19.86 15.59
N TYR A 113 -31.26 19.54 15.91
CA TYR A 113 -31.66 18.27 16.53
C TYR A 113 -33.00 17.80 15.97
N ASN A 114 -33.23 16.50 16.06
CA ASN A 114 -34.53 15.89 15.80
C ASN A 114 -34.75 14.76 16.82
N PHE A 115 -35.88 14.81 17.54
CA PHE A 115 -36.33 13.75 18.43
C PHE A 115 -37.50 13.05 17.76
N ILE A 116 -37.47 11.71 17.75
CA ILE A 116 -38.55 10.85 17.22
C ILE A 116 -38.79 9.74 18.24
N MET A 117 -40.03 9.61 18.73
CA MET A 117 -40.42 8.52 19.59
C MET A 117 -40.78 7.30 18.73
N PHE A 118 -40.57 6.10 19.26
CA PHE A 118 -40.95 4.86 18.59
C PHE A 118 -41.68 3.95 19.59
N ARG A 119 -42.64 3.15 19.08
CA ARG A 119 -43.45 2.27 19.89
C ARG A 119 -43.57 0.89 19.26
N PHE A 120 -43.33 -0.14 20.08
CA PHE A 120 -43.61 -1.54 19.69
C PHE A 120 -45.05 -1.97 20.03
N PRO A 121 -45.57 -3.05 19.46
CA PRO A 121 -46.96 -3.50 19.68
C PRO A 121 -47.35 -3.85 21.13
N ASP A 122 -46.38 -4.27 21.95
CA ASP A 122 -46.56 -4.55 23.38
C ASP A 122 -46.53 -3.31 24.28
N GLY A 123 -46.23 -2.13 23.68
CA GLY A 123 -46.21 -0.84 24.35
C GLY A 123 -44.85 -0.42 24.92
N HIS A 124 -43.80 -1.27 24.81
CA HIS A 124 -42.43 -0.78 25.07
C HIS A 124 -41.96 0.12 23.90
N GLY A 125 -40.87 0.87 24.07
CA GLY A 125 -40.38 1.77 23.06
C GLY A 125 -39.34 2.74 23.59
N GLY A 126 -39.32 3.93 23.04
CA GLY A 126 -38.35 4.95 23.46
C GLY A 126 -38.28 6.11 22.51
N PHE A 127 -37.07 6.64 22.32
CA PHE A 127 -36.83 7.75 21.38
C PHE A 127 -35.51 7.64 20.67
N ILE A 128 -35.45 8.14 19.45
CA ILE A 128 -34.25 8.37 18.67
C ILE A 128 -33.92 9.86 18.81
N ILE A 129 -32.67 10.16 19.10
CA ILE A 129 -32.13 11.52 19.05
C ILE A 129 -31.12 11.57 17.91
N ASN A 130 -31.35 12.45 16.94
CA ASN A 130 -30.38 12.82 15.90
C ASN A 130 -30.04 14.29 16.06
N MET A 131 -28.75 14.59 16.15
CA MET A 131 -28.29 15.96 16.38
C MET A 131 -26.99 16.24 15.61
N HIS A 132 -26.77 17.49 15.29
CA HIS A 132 -25.58 17.97 14.62
C HIS A 132 -24.46 18.28 15.63
N HIS A 133 -23.22 17.97 15.30
CA HIS A 133 -22.04 18.19 16.14
C HIS A 133 -21.84 19.67 16.55
N LEU A 134 -22.39 20.66 15.82
CA LEU A 134 -22.31 22.07 16.23
C LEU A 134 -22.97 22.35 17.59
N ILE A 135 -23.94 21.54 18.02
CA ILE A 135 -24.66 21.76 19.28
C ILE A 135 -24.38 20.70 20.34
N SER A 136 -23.73 19.60 19.99
CA SER A 136 -23.55 18.46 20.89
C SER A 136 -22.31 17.62 20.52
N ASP A 137 -21.84 16.83 21.47
CA ASP A 137 -20.86 15.77 21.29
C ASP A 137 -21.39 14.46 21.90
N ALA A 138 -20.66 13.35 21.71
CA ALA A 138 -21.07 12.04 22.22
C ALA A 138 -21.27 12.01 23.74
N TRP A 139 -20.50 12.78 24.51
CA TRP A 139 -20.68 12.92 25.94
C TRP A 139 -22.00 13.62 26.27
N SER A 140 -22.28 14.71 25.58
CA SER A 140 -23.53 15.50 25.78
C SER A 140 -24.75 14.70 25.33
N ALA A 141 -24.61 13.89 24.29
CA ALA A 141 -25.68 12.99 23.83
C ALA A 141 -26.06 11.95 24.91
N GLY A 142 -25.05 11.31 25.51
CA GLY A 142 -25.24 10.36 26.60
C GLY A 142 -25.80 11.03 27.87
N LEU A 143 -25.31 12.24 28.20
CA LEU A 143 -25.83 13.04 29.29
C LEU A 143 -27.32 13.37 29.04
N GLY A 144 -27.67 13.84 27.85
CA GLY A 144 -29.03 14.20 27.49
C GLY A 144 -30.01 13.02 27.59
N ALA A 145 -29.59 11.84 27.06
CA ALA A 145 -30.42 10.64 27.21
C ALA A 145 -30.69 10.30 28.69
N SER A 146 -29.66 10.33 29.55
CA SER A 146 -29.80 10.09 30.99
C SER A 146 -30.70 11.11 31.67
N GLU A 147 -30.60 12.39 31.30
CA GLU A 147 -31.39 13.47 31.88
C GLU A 147 -32.86 13.37 31.46
N ILE A 148 -33.15 13.07 30.19
CA ILE A 148 -34.53 12.86 29.72
C ILE A 148 -35.18 11.70 30.49
N ILE A 149 -34.47 10.56 30.64
CA ILE A 149 -35.00 9.43 31.41
C ILE A 149 -35.23 9.78 32.89
N LYS A 150 -34.32 10.55 33.49
CA LYS A 150 -34.47 11.02 34.86
C LYS A 150 -35.70 11.95 35.04
N ILE A 151 -35.91 12.87 34.12
CA ILE A 151 -37.12 13.74 34.12
C ILE A 151 -38.37 12.90 33.93
N TYR A 152 -38.36 11.94 32.96
CA TYR A 152 -39.48 11.03 32.69
C TYR A 152 -39.84 10.21 33.92
N THR A 153 -38.83 9.64 34.62
CA THR A 153 -39.03 8.85 35.85
C THR A 153 -39.71 9.68 36.93
N ARG A 154 -39.30 10.94 37.15
CA ARG A 154 -39.95 11.84 38.12
C ARG A 154 -41.40 12.16 37.72
N LEU A 155 -41.65 12.42 36.42
CA LEU A 155 -42.99 12.68 35.91
C LEU A 155 -43.94 11.50 36.14
N ILE A 156 -43.49 10.25 35.93
CA ILE A 156 -44.27 9.03 36.21
C ILE A 156 -44.65 8.99 37.70
N LYS A 157 -43.73 9.36 38.57
CA LYS A 157 -43.97 9.35 40.04
C LYS A 157 -44.73 10.57 40.56
N ASN A 158 -45.14 11.49 39.69
CA ASN A 158 -45.73 12.77 40.03
C ASN A 158 -44.83 13.62 40.98
N GLU A 159 -43.49 13.49 40.87
CA GLU A 159 -42.51 14.30 41.61
C GLU A 159 -42.30 15.66 40.95
N HIS A 160 -41.88 16.63 41.78
CA HIS A 160 -41.50 17.99 41.29
C HIS A 160 -40.21 17.92 40.46
N ILE A 161 -40.18 18.63 39.34
CA ILE A 161 -39.05 18.73 38.44
C ILE A 161 -38.40 20.15 38.44
N ASP A 162 -38.97 21.13 39.17
CA ASP A 162 -38.55 22.52 39.13
C ASP A 162 -37.16 22.76 39.76
N ASP A 163 -36.70 21.86 40.61
CA ASP A 163 -35.39 21.90 41.26
C ASP A 163 -34.22 21.45 40.34
N ILE A 164 -34.53 20.90 39.15
CA ILE A 164 -33.52 20.47 38.21
C ILE A 164 -32.97 21.67 37.43
N THR A 165 -31.70 22.00 37.64
CA THR A 165 -31.02 23.09 36.95
C THR A 165 -29.74 22.57 36.29
N TYR A 166 -29.41 23.13 35.14
CA TYR A 166 -28.21 22.75 34.35
C TYR A 166 -27.30 23.95 34.13
N PRO A 167 -25.96 23.75 34.09
CA PRO A 167 -25.03 24.78 33.66
C PRO A 167 -25.28 25.18 32.21
N THR A 168 -25.01 26.45 31.87
CA THR A 168 -25.23 26.97 30.52
C THR A 168 -24.04 26.78 29.61
N TYR A 169 -24.26 26.56 28.34
CA TYR A 169 -23.19 26.49 27.33
C TYR A 169 -22.57 27.89 27.08
N ILE A 170 -23.32 28.95 27.32
CA ILE A 170 -22.79 30.33 27.28
C ILE A 170 -21.64 30.51 28.25
N ASP A 171 -21.69 29.95 29.44
CA ASP A 171 -20.60 30.01 30.40
C ASP A 171 -19.31 29.42 29.85
N TYR A 172 -19.41 28.34 29.07
CA TYR A 172 -18.26 27.75 28.36
C TYR A 172 -17.75 28.70 27.27
N ILE A 173 -18.63 29.27 26.44
CA ILE A 173 -18.24 30.24 25.40
C ILE A 173 -17.43 31.38 26.02
N ASN A 174 -17.91 31.93 27.12
CA ASN A 174 -17.24 33.04 27.83
C ASN A 174 -15.88 32.60 28.43
N SER A 175 -15.84 31.42 29.06
CA SER A 175 -14.62 30.83 29.62
C SER A 175 -13.54 30.57 28.56
N GLU A 176 -13.94 30.20 27.34
CA GLU A 176 -13.00 30.03 26.23
C GLU A 176 -12.43 31.39 25.78
N GLN A 177 -13.21 32.47 25.76
CA GLN A 177 -12.72 33.80 25.44
C GLN A 177 -11.69 34.30 26.48
N GLU A 178 -11.94 34.04 27.77
CA GLU A 178 -11.00 34.33 28.86
C GLU A 178 -9.70 33.51 28.69
N TYR A 179 -9.80 32.24 28.29
CA TYR A 179 -8.62 31.39 28.02
C TYR A 179 -7.72 31.98 26.95
N PHE A 180 -8.25 32.51 25.83
CA PHE A 180 -7.46 33.14 24.78
C PHE A 180 -6.65 34.35 25.22
N GLN A 181 -7.07 35.02 26.29
CA GLN A 181 -6.38 36.19 26.86
C GLN A 181 -5.43 35.81 28.01
N SER A 182 -5.37 34.52 28.39
CA SER A 182 -4.63 34.08 29.57
C SER A 182 -3.15 33.74 29.25
N GLU A 183 -2.30 33.78 30.30
CA GLU A 183 -0.93 33.22 30.22
C GLU A 183 -0.91 31.74 29.88
N LYS A 184 -1.97 31.02 30.26
CA LYS A 184 -2.12 29.58 29.96
C LYS A 184 -2.14 29.32 28.46
N PHE A 185 -2.83 30.13 27.68
CA PHE A 185 -2.86 30.06 26.23
C PHE A 185 -1.44 30.15 25.61
N ASN A 186 -0.64 31.12 26.10
CA ASN A 186 0.73 31.30 25.62
C ASN A 186 1.65 30.12 26.00
N LYS A 187 1.47 29.55 27.18
CA LYS A 187 2.19 28.31 27.60
C LYS A 187 1.81 27.14 26.75
N ASP A 188 0.52 26.94 26.48
CA ASP A 188 0.01 25.85 25.63
C ASP A 188 0.50 26.00 24.19
N LYS A 189 0.47 27.23 23.64
CA LYS A 189 1.03 27.54 22.32
C LYS A 189 2.52 27.18 22.22
N SER A 190 3.31 27.53 23.23
CA SER A 190 4.74 27.25 23.27
C SER A 190 5.02 25.75 23.33
N PHE A 191 4.25 24.99 24.10
CA PHE A 191 4.33 23.54 24.20
C PHE A 191 4.09 22.90 22.83
N TRP A 192 2.97 23.23 22.16
CA TRP A 192 2.61 22.65 20.88
C TRP A 192 3.60 22.99 19.76
N ASN A 193 4.06 24.26 19.71
CA ASN A 193 5.09 24.67 18.74
C ASN A 193 6.44 24.00 18.98
N SER A 194 6.77 23.64 20.23
CA SER A 194 7.97 22.89 20.58
C SER A 194 7.84 21.42 20.16
N LEU A 195 6.69 20.80 20.41
CA LEU A 195 6.41 19.41 20.06
C LEU A 195 6.46 19.18 18.54
N PHE A 196 5.98 20.14 17.74
CA PHE A 196 5.97 20.11 16.29
C PHE A 196 7.03 21.02 15.65
N LYS A 197 8.20 21.14 16.27
CA LYS A 197 9.35 21.81 15.67
C LYS A 197 9.77 21.14 14.35
N SER A 198 9.67 19.82 14.29
CA SER A 198 9.71 18.98 13.11
C SER A 198 8.35 18.33 12.93
N VAL A 199 7.72 18.51 11.78
CA VAL A 199 6.43 17.90 11.44
C VAL A 199 6.70 16.59 10.70
N PRO A 200 6.29 15.44 11.22
CA PRO A 200 6.46 14.17 10.53
C PRO A 200 5.53 14.05 9.33
N ASP A 201 5.86 13.12 8.44
CA ASP A 201 4.97 12.75 7.34
C ASP A 201 3.66 12.16 7.85
N VAL A 202 2.59 12.34 7.08
CA VAL A 202 1.27 11.83 7.45
C VAL A 202 1.24 10.31 7.26
N SER A 203 0.94 9.59 8.33
CA SER A 203 0.83 8.13 8.29
C SER A 203 -0.40 7.69 7.48
N THR A 204 -0.24 6.61 6.74
CA THR A 204 -1.31 5.98 5.97
C THR A 204 -1.29 4.47 6.16
N ILE A 205 -2.45 3.88 6.36
CA ILE A 205 -2.59 2.42 6.29
C ILE A 205 -2.81 2.05 4.83
N PRO A 206 -1.96 1.19 4.23
CA PRO A 206 -2.14 0.75 2.85
C PRO A 206 -3.48 0.03 2.65
N SER A 207 -4.05 0.15 1.47
CA SER A 207 -5.33 -0.45 1.11
C SER A 207 -5.25 -1.21 -0.21
N SER A 208 -6.19 -2.12 -0.43
CA SER A 208 -6.31 -2.87 -1.69
C SER A 208 -6.98 -2.06 -2.82
N ILE A 209 -7.59 -0.91 -2.49
CA ILE A 209 -8.29 -0.05 -3.45
C ILE A 209 -7.35 1.08 -3.88
N ASP A 210 -6.95 1.05 -5.14
CA ASP A 210 -6.18 2.13 -5.77
C ASP A 210 -7.15 3.18 -6.34
N ASN A 211 -7.82 3.93 -5.45
CA ASN A 211 -8.77 4.95 -5.87
C ASN A 211 -8.41 6.34 -5.34
N LYS A 212 -8.15 7.26 -6.26
CA LYS A 212 -7.96 8.69 -6.00
C LYS A 212 -9.25 9.49 -6.21
N SER A 213 -10.42 8.86 -6.12
CA SER A 213 -11.68 9.57 -6.33
C SER A 213 -11.95 10.58 -5.21
N ASN A 214 -12.26 11.81 -5.60
CA ASN A 214 -12.77 12.87 -4.74
C ASN A 214 -14.27 12.68 -4.45
N LEU A 215 -14.74 11.43 -4.29
CA LEU A 215 -16.13 11.14 -3.96
C LEU A 215 -16.43 11.53 -2.51
N PRO A 216 -17.68 11.80 -2.15
CA PRO A 216 -18.06 12.07 -0.77
C PRO A 216 -17.54 10.97 0.17
N CYS A 217 -17.16 11.36 1.38
CA CYS A 217 -16.50 10.52 2.38
C CYS A 217 -17.44 9.44 2.95
N CYS A 218 -18.11 8.68 2.07
CA CYS A 218 -18.94 7.55 2.46
C CYS A 218 -18.13 6.53 3.25
N SER A 219 -18.66 6.09 4.37
CA SER A 219 -18.02 5.12 5.24
C SER A 219 -18.90 3.89 5.50
N ASN A 220 -18.21 2.85 5.94
CA ASN A 220 -18.84 1.66 6.52
C ASN A 220 -18.17 1.35 7.85
N ARG A 221 -18.90 0.64 8.72
CA ARG A 221 -18.40 0.16 10.00
C ARG A 221 -18.23 -1.35 10.01
N VAL A 222 -17.10 -1.82 10.53
CA VAL A 222 -16.88 -3.21 10.94
C VAL A 222 -16.50 -3.21 12.41
N GLN A 223 -17.16 -4.03 13.21
CA GLN A 223 -16.92 -4.13 14.65
C GLN A 223 -16.57 -5.56 15.04
N PHE A 224 -15.63 -5.67 15.97
CA PHE A 224 -15.19 -6.94 16.55
C PHE A 224 -15.27 -6.86 18.08
N THR A 225 -15.77 -7.92 18.69
CA THR A 225 -15.73 -8.10 20.14
C THR A 225 -14.48 -8.86 20.52
N MET A 226 -13.70 -8.34 21.46
CA MET A 226 -12.49 -9.00 21.93
C MET A 226 -12.84 -10.20 22.80
N PRO A 227 -12.21 -11.37 22.62
CA PRO A 227 -12.46 -12.53 23.45
C PRO A 227 -12.12 -12.25 24.93
N ASN A 228 -13.02 -12.63 25.85
CA ASN A 228 -12.86 -12.36 27.29
C ASN A 228 -11.52 -12.89 27.87
N LYS A 229 -11.04 -14.02 27.35
CA LYS A 229 -9.72 -14.56 27.76
C LYS A 229 -8.60 -13.58 27.47
N VAL A 230 -8.55 -13.05 26.24
CA VAL A 230 -7.50 -12.09 25.81
C VAL A 230 -7.62 -10.80 26.62
N LEU A 231 -8.84 -10.32 26.86
CA LEU A 231 -9.07 -9.12 27.65
C LEU A 231 -8.58 -9.27 29.09
N ASN A 232 -8.83 -10.42 29.73
CA ASN A 232 -8.33 -10.69 31.07
C ASN A 232 -6.80 -10.71 31.12
N GLU A 233 -6.15 -11.28 30.11
CA GLU A 233 -4.69 -11.27 29.99
C GLU A 233 -4.14 -9.85 29.80
N ILE A 234 -4.78 -9.01 28.95
CA ILE A 234 -4.44 -7.58 28.79
C ILE A 234 -4.58 -6.83 30.13
N ASN A 235 -5.70 -7.01 30.83
CA ASN A 235 -5.95 -6.36 32.11
C ASN A 235 -4.88 -6.71 33.16
N ASN A 236 -4.50 -7.99 33.24
CA ASN A 236 -3.47 -8.44 34.15
C ASN A 236 -2.09 -7.89 33.81
N LEU A 237 -1.74 -7.87 32.50
CA LEU A 237 -0.49 -7.31 31.99
C LEU A 237 -0.41 -5.80 32.27
N CYS A 238 -1.50 -5.04 32.00
CA CYS A 238 -1.57 -3.62 32.27
C CYS A 238 -1.39 -3.30 33.76
N LYS A 239 -2.05 -4.05 34.65
CA LYS A 239 -1.91 -3.89 36.11
C LYS A 239 -0.49 -4.17 36.58
N SER A 240 0.14 -5.26 36.10
CA SER A 240 1.49 -5.67 36.49
C SER A 240 2.54 -4.65 36.04
N ASN A 241 2.34 -3.99 34.90
CA ASN A 241 3.31 -3.05 34.32
C ASN A 241 2.95 -1.58 34.56
N ARG A 242 1.87 -1.28 35.29
CA ARG A 242 1.42 0.07 35.68
C ARG A 242 1.10 1.01 34.52
N PHE A 243 0.56 0.51 33.41
CA PHE A 243 0.00 1.33 32.33
C PHE A 243 -1.49 1.04 32.13
N SER A 244 -2.19 2.01 31.52
CA SER A 244 -3.64 1.89 31.28
C SER A 244 -3.92 1.02 30.06
N ILE A 245 -5.13 0.48 29.97
CA ILE A 245 -5.63 -0.22 28.76
C ILE A 245 -5.54 0.71 27.55
N PHE A 246 -5.86 2.00 27.71
CA PHE A 246 -5.67 2.99 26.65
C PHE A 246 -4.23 3.02 26.11
N ASN A 247 -3.24 3.12 27.01
CA ASN A 247 -1.82 3.16 26.60
C ASN A 247 -1.39 1.85 25.91
N PHE A 248 -1.92 0.71 26.36
CA PHE A 248 -1.69 -0.59 25.73
C PHE A 248 -2.16 -0.58 24.27
N PHE A 249 -3.44 -0.25 24.04
CA PHE A 249 -3.98 -0.22 22.69
C PHE A 249 -3.30 0.83 21.80
N MET A 250 -3.06 2.04 22.33
CA MET A 250 -2.36 3.08 21.58
C MET A 250 -0.96 2.62 21.15
N SER A 251 -0.24 1.88 21.99
CA SER A 251 1.08 1.33 21.65
C SER A 251 0.99 0.22 20.61
N VAL A 252 -0.01 -0.66 20.70
CA VAL A 252 -0.28 -1.72 19.70
C VAL A 252 -0.57 -1.08 18.33
N PHE A 253 -1.47 -0.10 18.29
CA PHE A 253 -1.78 0.60 17.04
C PHE A 253 -0.59 1.41 16.51
N ALA A 254 0.22 2.01 17.39
CA ALA A 254 1.43 2.72 16.99
C ALA A 254 2.42 1.79 16.29
N ILE A 255 2.69 0.60 16.84
CA ILE A 255 3.55 -0.40 16.20
C ILE A 255 2.99 -0.78 14.81
N TYR A 256 1.69 -1.07 14.73
CA TYR A 256 1.07 -1.44 13.47
C TYR A 256 1.20 -0.33 12.43
N ILE A 257 0.75 0.89 12.77
CA ILE A 257 0.75 2.04 11.86
C ILE A 257 2.17 2.38 11.41
N GLY A 258 3.13 2.45 12.34
CA GLY A 258 4.52 2.75 12.00
C GLY A 258 5.14 1.73 11.05
N LYS A 259 4.91 0.45 11.30
CA LYS A 259 5.42 -0.62 10.42
C LYS A 259 4.79 -0.61 9.02
N VAL A 260 3.47 -0.40 8.90
CA VAL A 260 2.80 -0.39 7.59
C VAL A 260 3.02 0.91 6.82
N SER A 261 3.18 2.05 7.53
CA SER A 261 3.52 3.35 6.93
C SER A 261 5.02 3.51 6.67
N ARG A 262 5.87 2.66 7.28
CA ARG A 262 7.34 2.76 7.25
C ARG A 262 7.84 4.09 7.85
N LEU A 263 7.20 4.55 8.90
CA LEU A 263 7.52 5.80 9.59
C LEU A 263 7.92 5.50 11.04
N ASP A 264 9.08 6.02 11.44
CA ASP A 264 9.52 6.00 12.84
C ASP A 264 8.85 7.10 13.67
N GLU A 265 8.42 8.19 13.01
CA GLU A 265 7.66 9.28 13.61
C GLU A 265 6.40 9.56 12.78
N PHE A 266 5.25 9.69 13.44
CA PHE A 266 3.98 10.02 12.79
C PHE A 266 2.98 10.55 13.81
N VAL A 267 1.82 11.01 13.32
CA VAL A 267 0.76 11.59 14.17
C VAL A 267 -0.53 10.81 13.97
N VAL A 268 -1.23 10.54 15.07
CA VAL A 268 -2.62 10.08 15.07
C VAL A 268 -3.51 11.10 15.78
N GLY A 269 -4.74 11.27 15.30
CA GLY A 269 -5.75 12.06 16.00
C GLY A 269 -6.33 11.26 17.17
N THR A 270 -6.51 11.88 18.33
CA THR A 270 -7.26 11.26 19.43
C THR A 270 -8.21 12.29 20.06
N PRO A 271 -9.51 11.96 20.21
CA PRO A 271 -10.46 12.86 20.83
C PRO A 271 -10.22 12.94 22.34
N VAL A 272 -10.36 14.14 22.87
CA VAL A 272 -10.32 14.42 24.30
C VAL A 272 -11.61 15.14 24.71
N LEU A 273 -12.11 14.86 25.90
CA LEU A 273 -13.39 15.41 26.36
C LEU A 273 -13.39 16.94 26.46
N ASN A 274 -12.23 17.54 26.67
CA ASN A 274 -12.04 18.98 26.85
C ASN A 274 -12.93 19.63 27.94
N ARG A 275 -13.45 18.80 28.87
CA ARG A 275 -14.24 19.18 30.05
C ARG A 275 -13.35 19.17 31.30
N CYS A 276 -12.89 20.34 31.74
CA CYS A 276 -11.82 20.46 32.73
C CYS A 276 -12.33 20.54 34.18
N ASN A 277 -13.63 20.75 34.39
CA ASN A 277 -14.24 20.89 35.71
C ASN A 277 -15.60 20.19 35.78
N ILE A 278 -16.15 20.08 37.00
CA ILE A 278 -17.44 19.42 37.25
C ILE A 278 -18.59 20.11 36.51
N LYS A 279 -18.58 21.48 36.47
CA LYS A 279 -19.61 22.24 35.75
C LYS A 279 -19.65 21.89 34.29
N GLU A 280 -18.48 21.90 33.59
CA GLU A 280 -18.38 21.53 32.17
C GLU A 280 -18.79 20.07 31.90
N LYS A 281 -18.54 19.14 32.85
CA LYS A 281 -18.97 17.73 32.72
C LYS A 281 -20.49 17.53 32.75
N HIS A 282 -21.25 18.51 33.35
CA HIS A 282 -22.70 18.50 33.38
C HIS A 282 -23.32 19.49 32.40
N THR A 283 -22.54 20.13 31.56
CA THR A 283 -23.03 21.05 30.51
C THR A 283 -23.19 20.30 29.19
N SER A 284 -24.37 20.34 28.60
CA SER A 284 -24.59 19.89 27.22
C SER A 284 -23.99 20.90 26.23
N GLY A 285 -23.43 20.41 25.12
CA GLY A 285 -22.84 21.25 24.09
C GLY A 285 -21.65 20.59 23.40
N MET A 286 -21.04 21.27 22.44
CA MET A 286 -19.85 20.78 21.71
C MET A 286 -18.58 21.18 22.45
N PHE A 287 -17.92 20.23 23.09
CA PHE A 287 -16.68 20.41 23.84
C PHE A 287 -15.54 19.56 23.30
N VAL A 288 -15.84 18.34 22.85
CA VAL A 288 -14.83 17.38 22.39
C VAL A 288 -13.91 18.04 21.36
N SER A 289 -12.62 17.86 21.55
CA SER A 289 -11.59 18.34 20.65
C SER A 289 -10.68 17.15 20.26
N THR A 290 -10.22 17.12 19.02
CA THR A 290 -9.21 16.15 18.60
C THR A 290 -7.83 16.75 18.74
N VAL A 291 -6.95 16.07 19.46
CA VAL A 291 -5.55 16.46 19.64
C VAL A 291 -4.63 15.57 18.83
N PRO A 292 -3.57 16.13 18.21
CA PRO A 292 -2.59 15.35 17.47
C PRO A 292 -1.59 14.69 18.44
N LEU A 293 -1.59 13.37 18.50
CA LEU A 293 -0.66 12.58 19.30
C LEU A 293 0.53 12.16 18.44
N LYS A 294 1.70 12.76 18.67
CA LYS A 294 2.95 12.42 17.99
C LYS A 294 3.52 11.13 18.57
N MET A 295 3.59 10.10 17.73
CA MET A 295 4.21 8.81 18.01
C MET A 295 5.65 8.80 17.54
N GLU A 296 6.54 8.15 18.30
CA GLU A 296 7.96 7.97 18.00
C GLU A 296 8.34 6.52 18.31
N LEU A 297 8.76 5.80 17.27
CA LEU A 297 9.15 4.39 17.32
C LEU A 297 10.66 4.19 17.12
N GLY A 298 11.45 5.26 17.20
CA GLY A 298 12.88 5.21 16.90
C GLY A 298 13.68 4.22 17.77
N GLY A 299 14.54 3.44 17.12
CA GLY A 299 15.32 2.40 17.77
C GLY A 299 14.53 1.10 18.03
N ASN A 300 15.19 0.10 18.62
CA ASN A 300 14.54 -1.14 19.02
C ASN A 300 14.17 -1.09 20.50
N ILE A 301 13.26 -0.17 20.87
CA ILE A 301 12.73 -0.07 22.23
C ILE A 301 11.79 -1.25 22.53
N GLN A 302 11.64 -1.58 23.82
CA GLN A 302 10.69 -2.62 24.22
C GLN A 302 9.25 -2.10 24.27
N PHE A 303 8.26 -2.99 24.09
CA PHE A 303 6.85 -2.61 24.14
C PHE A 303 6.47 -1.91 25.47
N ALA A 304 6.95 -2.42 26.60
CA ALA A 304 6.69 -1.81 27.92
C ALA A 304 7.23 -0.37 28.02
N GLU A 305 8.37 -0.09 27.41
CA GLU A 305 8.97 1.25 27.33
C GLU A 305 8.14 2.16 26.42
N LEU A 306 7.70 1.65 25.27
CA LEU A 306 6.80 2.38 24.38
C LEU A 306 5.51 2.77 25.10
N ALA A 307 4.86 1.82 25.80
CA ALA A 307 3.61 2.06 26.53
C ALA A 307 3.78 3.12 27.64
N SER A 308 4.90 3.13 28.31
CA SER A 308 5.25 4.15 29.32
C SER A 308 5.49 5.52 28.68
N THR A 309 6.16 5.54 27.53
CA THR A 309 6.41 6.78 26.78
C THR A 309 5.11 7.37 26.25
N VAL A 310 4.23 6.54 25.67
CA VAL A 310 2.88 6.95 25.23
C VAL A 310 2.08 7.53 26.40
N SER A 311 2.13 6.91 27.58
CA SER A 311 1.48 7.42 28.80
C SER A 311 1.96 8.82 29.18
N SER A 312 3.27 9.02 29.20
CA SER A 312 3.89 10.29 29.58
C SER A 312 3.58 11.40 28.58
N LYS A 313 3.62 11.08 27.28
CA LYS A 313 3.27 12.00 26.18
C LYS A 313 1.79 12.40 26.25
N PHE A 314 0.89 11.44 26.40
CA PHE A 314 -0.52 11.71 26.50
C PHE A 314 -0.86 12.57 27.71
N PHE A 315 -0.26 12.31 28.87
CA PHE A 315 -0.45 13.12 30.06
C PHE A 315 -0.01 14.58 29.83
N ASN A 316 1.09 14.81 29.12
CA ASN A 316 1.55 16.17 28.80
C ASN A 316 0.61 16.84 27.81
N ILE A 317 0.19 16.12 26.76
CA ILE A 317 -0.79 16.62 25.78
C ILE A 317 -2.11 16.98 26.47
N PHE A 318 -2.60 16.14 27.39
CA PHE A 318 -3.81 16.37 28.14
C PHE A 318 -3.77 17.68 28.97
N LYS A 319 -2.62 18.05 29.52
CA LYS A 319 -2.43 19.33 30.21
C LYS A 319 -2.60 20.57 29.30
N HIS A 320 -2.34 20.39 28.02
CA HIS A 320 -2.34 21.43 27.00
C HIS A 320 -3.47 21.27 25.97
N GLN A 321 -4.50 20.43 26.26
CA GLN A 321 -5.57 20.04 25.33
C GLN A 321 -6.48 21.20 24.90
N LYS A 322 -6.51 22.31 25.66
CA LYS A 322 -7.33 23.48 25.30
C LYS A 322 -6.78 24.27 24.12
N TYR A 323 -5.50 24.09 23.75
CA TYR A 323 -4.94 24.79 22.58
C TYR A 323 -5.55 24.28 21.28
N PRO A 324 -6.13 25.17 20.46
CA PRO A 324 -6.90 24.73 19.29
C PRO A 324 -6.02 24.08 18.22
N TYR A 325 -6.46 22.94 17.69
CA TYR A 325 -5.79 22.26 16.57
C TYR A 325 -5.65 23.16 15.33
N LEU A 326 -6.69 23.93 14.99
CA LEU A 326 -6.64 24.88 13.88
C LEU A 326 -5.63 26.02 14.10
N SER A 327 -5.44 26.45 15.36
CA SER A 327 -4.42 27.44 15.71
C SER A 327 -3.01 26.87 15.56
N LEU A 328 -2.82 25.59 15.96
CA LEU A 328 -1.58 24.87 15.73
C LEU A 328 -1.27 24.75 14.24
N LEU A 329 -2.21 24.32 13.43
CA LEU A 329 -2.03 24.24 11.97
C LEU A 329 -1.69 25.61 11.36
N LYS A 330 -2.35 26.67 11.80
CA LYS A 330 -2.06 28.04 11.35
C LYS A 330 -0.63 28.46 11.71
N ASP A 331 -0.19 28.17 12.92
CA ASP A 331 1.17 28.48 13.37
C ASP A 331 2.23 27.71 12.56
N LEU A 332 1.99 26.43 12.31
CA LEU A 332 2.89 25.59 11.50
C LEU A 332 2.93 26.05 10.04
N ARG A 333 1.76 26.28 9.43
CA ARG A 333 1.64 26.74 8.04
C ARG A 333 2.17 28.16 7.82
N SER A 334 2.30 28.96 8.87
CA SER A 334 2.98 30.27 8.78
C SER A 334 4.48 30.12 8.50
N LYS A 335 5.07 28.99 8.89
CA LYS A 335 6.49 28.67 8.68
C LYS A 335 6.68 27.89 7.37
N ASP A 336 5.79 26.96 7.06
CA ASP A 336 5.78 26.15 5.85
C ASP A 336 4.34 25.91 5.37
N LYS A 337 3.98 26.56 4.26
CA LYS A 337 2.63 26.49 3.66
C LYS A 337 2.28 25.11 3.11
N SER A 338 3.26 24.24 2.90
CA SER A 338 3.05 22.90 2.35
C SER A 338 2.53 21.88 3.38
N ILE A 339 2.52 22.23 4.67
CA ILE A 339 2.10 21.33 5.75
C ILE A 339 0.62 20.95 5.57
N PRO A 340 0.33 19.64 5.37
CA PRO A 340 -1.04 19.13 5.27
C PRO A 340 -1.72 19.09 6.65
N ASN A 341 -2.83 18.39 6.77
CA ASN A 341 -3.34 17.98 8.09
C ASN A 341 -2.31 17.03 8.75
N LEU A 342 -2.19 17.10 10.07
CA LEU A 342 -1.17 16.34 10.79
C LEU A 342 -1.48 14.84 10.85
N TYR A 343 -2.74 14.45 10.69
CA TYR A 343 -3.20 13.05 10.74
C TYR A 343 -4.36 12.83 9.77
N ASN A 344 -4.60 11.58 9.43
CA ASN A 344 -5.76 11.06 8.71
C ASN A 344 -6.24 9.71 9.27
N ILE A 345 -5.73 9.35 10.45
CA ILE A 345 -6.14 8.20 11.25
C ILE A 345 -6.53 8.73 12.63
N LEU A 346 -7.76 8.42 13.05
CA LEU A 346 -8.25 8.77 14.37
C LEU A 346 -8.34 7.51 15.23
N ILE A 347 -7.89 7.59 16.48
CA ILE A 347 -8.02 6.49 17.45
C ILE A 347 -8.72 7.04 18.69
N SER A 348 -9.91 6.52 18.96
CA SER A 348 -10.78 6.90 20.08
C SER A 348 -10.86 5.76 21.09
N TYR A 349 -10.65 6.07 22.36
CA TYR A 349 -10.93 5.14 23.46
C TYR A 349 -12.09 5.68 24.28
N GLN A 350 -13.16 4.94 24.34
CA GLN A 350 -14.39 5.34 25.00
C GLN A 350 -14.70 4.35 26.13
N ASN A 351 -14.59 4.85 27.34
CA ASN A 351 -15.02 4.13 28.53
C ASN A 351 -16.52 4.43 28.73
N ILE A 352 -17.37 3.55 28.22
CA ILE A 352 -18.81 3.68 28.33
C ILE A 352 -19.25 2.99 29.61
N ARG A 353 -19.55 3.84 30.61
CA ARG A 353 -20.35 3.35 31.73
C ARG A 353 -21.81 3.53 31.37
N SER A 354 -22.55 2.45 31.33
CA SER A 354 -23.99 2.57 31.32
C SER A 354 -24.41 3.34 32.57
N THR A 355 -24.94 4.54 32.36
CA THR A 355 -25.51 5.35 33.46
C THR A 355 -26.82 4.75 33.97
N ALA A 356 -27.28 3.66 33.42
CA ALA A 356 -28.48 2.91 33.80
C ALA A 356 -28.54 2.54 35.30
N GLN A 357 -27.39 2.45 35.99
CA GLN A 357 -27.38 2.21 37.43
C GLN A 357 -27.84 3.39 38.29
N VAL A 358 -28.05 4.59 37.70
CA VAL A 358 -28.45 5.79 38.42
C VAL A 358 -29.94 6.11 38.20
N SER A 359 -30.58 5.45 37.25
CA SER A 359 -32.03 5.63 36.94
C SER A 359 -32.86 4.46 37.45
N GLU A 360 -33.96 4.75 38.15
CA GLU A 360 -34.93 3.69 38.55
C GLU A 360 -35.70 3.12 37.36
N THR A 361 -35.76 3.83 36.22
CA THR A 361 -36.30 3.33 34.97
C THR A 361 -35.17 2.75 34.15
N PRO A 362 -35.16 1.44 33.86
CA PRO A 362 -34.12 0.83 33.04
C PRO A 362 -34.22 1.32 31.60
N TYR A 363 -33.09 1.56 30.97
CA TYR A 363 -33.02 1.92 29.56
C TYR A 363 -31.69 1.47 28.94
N GLU A 364 -31.69 1.31 27.62
CA GLU A 364 -30.53 0.99 26.82
C GLU A 364 -30.25 2.11 25.82
N ILE A 365 -28.98 2.42 25.57
CA ILE A 365 -28.57 3.35 24.52
C ILE A 365 -27.80 2.58 23.46
N ASN A 366 -28.25 2.72 22.21
CA ASN A 366 -27.56 2.22 21.04
C ASN A 366 -27.12 3.40 20.16
N TRP A 367 -25.81 3.49 19.86
CA TRP A 367 -25.27 4.51 18.98
C TRP A 367 -25.32 4.04 17.53
N VAL A 368 -26.01 4.79 16.68
CA VAL A 368 -26.15 4.51 15.26
C VAL A 368 -24.92 5.04 14.51
N PRO A 369 -24.17 4.19 13.83
CA PRO A 369 -22.98 4.62 13.07
C PRO A 369 -23.34 5.60 11.97
N ASN A 370 -22.60 6.71 11.88
CA ASN A 370 -22.68 7.61 10.74
C ASN A 370 -22.10 6.91 9.49
N LYS A 371 -22.67 7.17 8.31
CA LYS A 371 -22.23 6.60 7.03
C LYS A 371 -21.20 7.51 6.31
N TYR A 372 -20.66 8.50 7.01
CA TYR A 372 -19.70 9.47 6.50
C TYR A 372 -18.60 9.74 7.53
N ILE A 373 -17.35 9.84 7.09
CA ILE A 373 -16.20 10.26 7.91
C ILE A 373 -15.25 11.15 7.12
N ALA A 374 -14.59 12.09 7.79
CA ALA A 374 -13.61 12.97 7.17
C ALA A 374 -12.21 12.33 7.07
N ASP A 375 -11.81 11.58 8.07
CA ASP A 375 -10.54 10.85 8.11
C ASP A 375 -10.58 9.59 7.22
N ASN A 376 -9.41 9.03 6.91
CA ASN A 376 -9.36 7.81 6.10
C ASN A 376 -9.96 6.61 6.85
N ILE A 377 -9.68 6.55 8.16
CA ILE A 377 -10.15 5.49 9.06
C ILE A 377 -10.21 6.01 10.49
N ASP A 378 -11.35 5.76 11.16
CA ASP A 378 -11.56 6.03 12.58
C ASP A 378 -11.66 4.71 13.34
N ILE A 379 -10.81 4.56 14.34
CA ILE A 379 -10.73 3.36 15.16
C ILE A 379 -11.31 3.67 16.53
N HIS A 380 -12.39 3.01 16.88
CA HIS A 380 -13.08 3.20 18.15
C HIS A 380 -12.91 1.99 19.04
N ILE A 381 -12.35 2.19 20.23
CA ILE A 381 -12.20 1.17 21.26
C ILE A 381 -13.25 1.46 22.32
N TYR A 382 -14.29 0.65 22.36
CA TYR A 382 -15.38 0.75 23.35
C TYR A 382 -15.13 -0.19 24.51
N ASP A 383 -14.78 0.37 25.66
CA ASP A 383 -14.67 -0.37 26.92
C ASP A 383 -16.03 -0.39 27.61
N MET A 384 -16.73 -1.49 27.47
CA MET A 384 -18.08 -1.70 28.00
C MET A 384 -17.98 -2.20 29.44
N ASN A 385 -17.78 -1.28 30.40
CA ASN A 385 -17.52 -1.63 31.81
C ASN A 385 -18.58 -2.53 32.47
N ASP A 386 -19.82 -2.48 32.00
CA ASP A 386 -20.92 -3.23 32.58
C ASP A 386 -20.94 -4.71 32.16
N THR A 387 -20.45 -5.03 30.97
CA THR A 387 -20.34 -6.39 30.45
C THR A 387 -18.92 -6.94 30.55
N GLY A 388 -17.95 -6.10 30.85
CA GLY A 388 -16.53 -6.46 30.86
C GLY A 388 -15.96 -6.76 29.47
N ASN A 389 -16.65 -6.37 28.39
CA ASN A 389 -16.24 -6.60 27.01
C ASN A 389 -15.53 -5.35 26.44
N ILE A 390 -14.59 -5.56 25.54
CA ILE A 390 -14.06 -4.50 24.68
C ILE A 390 -14.47 -4.79 23.25
N ASN A 391 -15.06 -3.79 22.61
CA ASN A 391 -15.37 -3.80 21.19
C ASN A 391 -14.42 -2.87 20.45
N ILE A 392 -13.86 -3.32 19.34
CA ILE A 392 -13.06 -2.48 18.43
C ILE A 392 -13.86 -2.30 17.16
N ALA A 393 -14.27 -1.07 16.88
CA ALA A 393 -14.97 -0.71 15.66
C ALA A 393 -14.07 0.13 14.76
N TYR A 394 -14.16 -0.12 13.47
CA TYR A 394 -13.45 0.59 12.41
C TYR A 394 -14.46 1.25 11.50
N ASP A 395 -14.50 2.57 11.48
CA ASP A 395 -15.18 3.36 10.46
C ASP A 395 -14.17 3.71 9.39
N TYR A 396 -14.44 3.39 8.15
CA TYR A 396 -13.49 3.52 7.06
C TYR A 396 -14.14 4.03 5.78
N GLN A 397 -13.41 4.87 5.04
CA GLN A 397 -13.86 5.34 3.73
C GLN A 397 -13.92 4.17 2.74
N THR A 398 -15.12 3.90 2.19
CA THR A 398 -15.34 2.79 1.24
C THR A 398 -14.66 3.01 -0.11
N SER A 399 -14.29 4.25 -0.44
CA SER A 399 -13.47 4.60 -1.59
C SER A 399 -11.99 4.22 -1.43
N ARG A 400 -11.53 3.94 -0.19
CA ARG A 400 -10.15 3.62 0.14
C ARG A 400 -9.97 2.18 0.60
N TYR A 401 -10.86 1.67 1.42
CA TYR A 401 -10.74 0.35 2.04
C TYR A 401 -11.91 -0.56 1.69
N SER A 402 -11.62 -1.82 1.44
CA SER A 402 -12.60 -2.89 1.39
C SER A 402 -12.87 -3.43 2.81
N LYS A 403 -13.99 -4.13 2.98
CA LYS A 403 -14.28 -4.84 4.23
C LYS A 403 -13.18 -5.85 4.57
N GLN A 404 -12.57 -6.48 3.56
CA GLN A 404 -11.49 -7.45 3.78
C GLN A 404 -10.22 -6.79 4.30
N ASP A 405 -9.87 -5.59 3.81
CA ASP A 405 -8.73 -4.83 4.35
C ASP A 405 -8.90 -4.60 5.86
N ILE A 406 -10.11 -4.25 6.31
CA ILE A 406 -10.39 -4.02 7.73
C ILE A 406 -10.29 -5.31 8.56
N ILE A 407 -10.78 -6.44 8.03
CA ILE A 407 -10.63 -7.74 8.67
C ILE A 407 -9.14 -8.10 8.81
N ASP A 408 -8.36 -7.86 7.79
CA ASP A 408 -6.91 -8.14 7.79
C ASP A 408 -6.16 -7.23 8.78
N ILE A 409 -6.51 -5.92 8.82
CA ILE A 409 -5.99 -4.98 9.82
C ILE A 409 -6.27 -5.50 11.24
N HIS A 410 -7.52 -5.87 11.53
CA HIS A 410 -7.90 -6.38 12.85
C HIS A 410 -7.13 -7.65 13.23
N ASN A 411 -7.01 -8.60 12.32
CA ASN A 411 -6.26 -9.84 12.56
C ASN A 411 -4.77 -9.58 12.83
N ARG A 412 -4.16 -8.62 12.14
CA ARG A 412 -2.78 -8.19 12.38
C ARG A 412 -2.62 -7.53 13.74
N ILE A 413 -3.58 -6.71 14.16
CA ILE A 413 -3.62 -6.12 15.51
C ILE A 413 -3.72 -7.22 16.57
N LEU A 414 -4.59 -8.22 16.41
CA LEU A 414 -4.66 -9.38 17.32
C LEU A 414 -3.34 -10.16 17.37
N ASN A 415 -2.65 -10.31 16.23
CA ASN A 415 -1.35 -10.96 16.18
C ASN A 415 -0.29 -10.20 16.99
N ILE A 416 -0.27 -8.87 16.93
CA ILE A 416 0.61 -8.03 17.76
C ILE A 416 0.26 -8.22 19.25
N ILE A 417 -1.02 -8.13 19.59
CA ILE A 417 -1.50 -8.31 20.97
C ILE A 417 -1.02 -9.65 21.55
N ASN A 418 -1.19 -10.74 20.80
CA ASN A 418 -0.77 -12.07 21.24
C ASN A 418 0.75 -12.16 21.52
N GLN A 419 1.59 -11.56 20.68
CA GLN A 419 3.04 -11.52 20.89
C GLN A 419 3.41 -10.71 22.14
N VAL A 420 2.77 -9.57 22.35
CA VAL A 420 2.98 -8.72 23.52
C VAL A 420 2.53 -9.42 24.81
N LEU A 421 1.41 -10.17 24.76
CA LEU A 421 0.94 -10.96 25.91
C LEU A 421 1.90 -12.08 26.28
N GLN A 422 2.58 -12.68 25.29
CA GLN A 422 3.63 -13.68 25.52
C GLN A 422 4.91 -13.05 26.08
N ASN A 423 5.29 -11.87 25.63
CA ASN A 423 6.49 -11.17 26.06
C ASN A 423 6.29 -9.65 26.01
N VAL A 424 6.00 -9.02 27.15
CA VAL A 424 5.82 -7.56 27.24
C VAL A 424 7.12 -6.77 26.97
N ASN A 425 8.27 -7.42 27.07
CA ASN A 425 9.59 -6.83 26.78
C ASN A 425 10.07 -7.13 25.36
N ILE A 426 9.18 -7.57 24.47
CA ILE A 426 9.52 -7.77 23.06
C ILE A 426 9.98 -6.44 22.45
N GLY A 427 11.09 -6.47 21.71
CA GLY A 427 11.54 -5.32 20.90
C GLY A 427 10.51 -4.99 19.81
N ILE A 428 10.17 -3.72 19.64
CA ILE A 428 9.15 -3.35 18.66
C ILE A 428 9.54 -3.74 17.23
N ASN A 429 10.85 -3.81 16.92
CA ASN A 429 11.32 -4.28 15.62
C ASN A 429 11.12 -5.79 15.44
N ASP A 430 11.11 -6.55 16.53
CA ASP A 430 10.95 -8.01 16.52
C ASP A 430 9.48 -8.44 16.43
N VAL A 431 8.54 -7.50 16.63
CA VAL A 431 7.11 -7.78 16.51
C VAL A 431 6.76 -8.06 15.04
N GLU A 432 6.28 -9.26 14.76
CA GLU A 432 5.77 -9.65 13.43
C GLU A 432 4.33 -9.14 13.24
N ILE A 433 4.10 -8.31 12.20
CA ILE A 433 2.74 -7.86 11.86
C ILE A 433 2.02 -8.85 10.94
N VAL A 434 2.74 -9.74 10.27
CA VAL A 434 2.18 -10.76 9.38
C VAL A 434 1.51 -11.86 10.22
N THR A 435 0.25 -12.15 9.94
CA THR A 435 -0.45 -13.26 10.59
C THR A 435 0.06 -14.60 10.09
N HIS A 436 -0.10 -15.66 10.88
CA HIS A 436 0.32 -17.02 10.47
C HIS A 436 -0.30 -17.43 9.13
N LYS A 437 -1.57 -17.12 8.90
CA LYS A 437 -2.27 -17.39 7.64
C LYS A 437 -1.68 -16.63 6.45
N GLU A 438 -1.33 -15.36 6.64
CA GLU A 438 -0.66 -14.57 5.60
C GLU A 438 0.74 -15.07 5.32
N LYS A 439 1.50 -15.42 6.39
CA LYS A 439 2.85 -15.99 6.27
C LYS A 439 2.83 -17.27 5.45
N ASP A 440 1.90 -18.17 5.73
CA ASP A 440 1.69 -19.39 4.95
C ASP A 440 1.36 -19.10 3.49
N LYS A 441 0.45 -18.15 3.23
CA LYS A 441 0.11 -17.71 1.88
C LYS A 441 1.31 -17.15 1.11
N ILE A 442 2.13 -16.30 1.76
CA ILE A 442 3.30 -15.68 1.13
C ILE A 442 4.40 -16.72 0.88
N LEU A 443 4.70 -17.56 1.87
CA LEU A 443 5.80 -18.51 1.80
C LEU A 443 5.49 -19.68 0.85
N HIS A 444 4.26 -20.16 0.82
CA HIS A 444 3.89 -21.39 0.13
C HIS A 444 3.01 -21.16 -1.11
N ASN A 445 1.97 -20.27 -1.03
CA ASN A 445 1.08 -20.11 -2.18
C ASN A 445 1.69 -19.20 -3.26
N PHE A 446 2.19 -18.01 -2.87
CA PHE A 446 2.78 -17.06 -3.83
C PHE A 446 4.10 -17.56 -4.41
N ASN A 447 4.84 -18.37 -3.66
CA ASN A 447 6.14 -18.92 -4.01
C ASN A 447 6.07 -20.41 -4.39
N ASN A 448 4.88 -20.94 -4.73
CA ASN A 448 4.72 -22.29 -5.27
C ASN A 448 5.09 -22.32 -6.77
N THR A 449 6.35 -22.07 -7.05
CA THR A 449 6.88 -21.89 -8.40
C THR A 449 7.73 -23.05 -8.88
N LYS A 450 7.84 -24.12 -8.08
CA LYS A 450 8.69 -25.26 -8.41
C LYS A 450 8.17 -26.00 -9.63
N LEU A 451 8.96 -26.03 -10.68
CA LEU A 451 8.74 -26.82 -11.89
C LEU A 451 10.01 -27.58 -12.23
N ASP A 452 9.84 -28.81 -12.73
CA ASP A 452 10.98 -29.58 -13.18
C ASP A 452 11.55 -29.01 -14.48
N TYR A 453 12.87 -28.90 -14.55
CA TYR A 453 13.62 -28.51 -15.72
C TYR A 453 14.95 -29.30 -15.79
N PRO A 454 15.65 -29.38 -16.94
CA PRO A 454 16.89 -30.15 -17.08
C PRO A 454 18.06 -29.48 -16.37
N LYS A 455 18.02 -29.40 -15.03
CA LYS A 455 19.00 -28.71 -14.17
C LYS A 455 20.39 -29.35 -14.18
N ASP A 456 20.49 -30.60 -14.60
CA ASP A 456 21.75 -31.36 -14.65
C ASP A 456 22.42 -31.26 -16.03
N LYS A 457 21.87 -30.42 -16.94
CA LYS A 457 22.39 -30.21 -18.29
C LYS A 457 22.85 -28.79 -18.51
N THR A 458 23.96 -28.62 -19.18
CA THR A 458 24.49 -27.34 -19.61
C THR A 458 23.77 -26.81 -20.86
N ILE A 459 23.95 -25.52 -21.14
CA ILE A 459 23.47 -24.90 -22.39
C ILE A 459 23.98 -25.65 -23.61
N VAL A 460 25.26 -26.05 -23.60
CA VAL A 460 25.91 -26.79 -24.72
C VAL A 460 25.24 -28.13 -24.94
N GLU A 461 25.07 -28.93 -23.90
CA GLU A 461 24.41 -30.25 -24.01
C GLU A 461 23.00 -30.12 -24.56
N LEU A 462 22.20 -29.20 -24.07
CA LEU A 462 20.82 -28.96 -24.54
C LEU A 462 20.80 -28.48 -26.01
N PHE A 463 21.73 -27.62 -26.39
CA PHE A 463 21.87 -27.18 -27.76
C PHE A 463 22.27 -28.31 -28.68
N GLU A 464 23.24 -29.16 -28.33
CA GLU A 464 23.68 -30.31 -29.09
C GLU A 464 22.57 -31.38 -29.23
N GLU A 465 21.79 -31.60 -28.17
CA GLU A 465 20.59 -32.42 -28.26
C GLU A 465 19.57 -31.87 -29.27
N GLN A 466 19.41 -30.55 -29.30
CA GLN A 466 18.50 -29.90 -30.25
C GLN A 466 19.02 -30.03 -31.68
N VAL A 467 20.32 -29.90 -31.89
CA VAL A 467 20.97 -30.15 -33.21
C VAL A 467 20.70 -31.58 -33.71
N GLN A 468 20.76 -32.59 -32.81
CA GLN A 468 20.45 -33.97 -33.16
C GLN A 468 18.97 -34.17 -33.54
N LYS A 469 18.05 -33.48 -32.83
CA LYS A 469 16.61 -33.56 -33.08
C LYS A 469 16.20 -32.91 -34.41
N THR A 470 16.76 -31.75 -34.73
CA THR A 470 16.32 -30.92 -35.87
C THR A 470 17.51 -30.30 -36.62
N PRO A 471 18.42 -31.12 -37.17
CA PRO A 471 19.69 -30.63 -37.76
C PRO A 471 19.48 -29.68 -38.95
N ASN A 472 18.44 -29.87 -39.72
CA ASN A 472 18.17 -29.13 -40.96
C ASN A 472 17.25 -27.92 -40.76
N ASN A 473 16.68 -27.73 -39.55
CA ASN A 473 15.88 -26.55 -39.27
C ASN A 473 16.79 -25.32 -39.21
N ILE A 474 16.24 -24.16 -39.55
CA ILE A 474 16.92 -22.87 -39.41
C ILE A 474 17.08 -22.58 -37.92
N ALA A 475 18.30 -22.28 -37.50
CA ALA A 475 18.61 -21.88 -36.13
C ALA A 475 18.72 -20.34 -36.01
N VAL A 476 19.40 -19.69 -36.95
CA VAL A 476 19.64 -18.24 -36.87
C VAL A 476 19.55 -17.61 -38.25
N VAL A 477 19.01 -16.38 -38.31
CA VAL A 477 18.81 -15.57 -39.53
C VAL A 477 19.33 -14.17 -39.31
N PHE A 478 20.17 -13.66 -40.21
CA PHE A 478 20.60 -12.27 -40.23
C PHE A 478 20.61 -11.67 -41.64
N GLY A 479 19.69 -10.81 -41.94
CA GLY A 479 19.49 -10.31 -43.32
C GLY A 479 19.09 -11.42 -44.28
N THR A 480 19.94 -11.69 -45.28
CA THR A 480 19.74 -12.79 -46.25
C THR A 480 20.46 -14.10 -45.86
N GLU A 481 21.32 -14.02 -44.87
CA GLU A 481 22.12 -15.16 -44.40
C GLU A 481 21.35 -15.99 -43.38
N LYS A 482 21.44 -17.32 -43.49
CA LYS A 482 20.78 -18.27 -42.60
C LYS A 482 21.73 -19.40 -42.28
N LEU A 483 21.67 -19.92 -41.06
CA LEU A 483 22.36 -21.13 -40.65
C LEU A 483 21.33 -22.10 -40.07
N THR A 484 21.41 -23.36 -40.49
CA THR A 484 20.72 -24.46 -39.85
C THR A 484 21.35 -24.79 -38.49
N TYR A 485 20.65 -25.52 -37.65
CA TYR A 485 21.19 -26.01 -36.38
C TYR A 485 22.51 -26.79 -36.59
N LYS A 486 22.58 -27.61 -37.60
CA LYS A 486 23.79 -28.35 -37.96
C LYS A 486 24.94 -27.44 -38.38
N GLU A 487 24.69 -26.47 -39.27
CA GLU A 487 25.72 -25.54 -39.77
C GLU A 487 26.25 -24.64 -38.64
N LEU A 488 25.33 -24.13 -37.79
CA LEU A 488 25.70 -23.35 -36.63
C LEU A 488 26.58 -24.17 -35.67
N ASN A 489 26.19 -25.42 -35.39
CA ASN A 489 26.96 -26.30 -34.53
C ASN A 489 28.37 -26.62 -35.13
N GLU A 490 28.45 -26.91 -36.42
CA GLU A 490 29.72 -27.21 -37.10
C GLU A 490 30.69 -25.99 -37.08
N LYS A 491 30.16 -24.76 -37.31
CA LYS A 491 30.94 -23.53 -37.23
C LYS A 491 31.43 -23.28 -35.80
N ALA A 492 30.53 -23.42 -34.83
CA ALA A 492 30.85 -23.27 -33.42
C ALA A 492 31.89 -24.30 -32.94
N ASN A 493 31.78 -25.56 -33.36
CA ASN A 493 32.75 -26.61 -33.05
C ASN A 493 34.12 -26.29 -33.64
N SER A 494 34.17 -25.86 -34.90
CA SER A 494 35.43 -25.50 -35.57
C SER A 494 36.16 -24.40 -34.85
N LEU A 495 35.43 -23.31 -34.48
CA LEU A 495 36.01 -22.18 -33.71
C LEU A 495 36.42 -22.63 -32.29
N ALA A 496 35.64 -23.48 -31.64
CA ALA A 496 35.96 -24.00 -30.31
C ALA A 496 37.22 -24.86 -30.32
N ASN A 497 37.39 -25.71 -31.33
CA ASN A 497 38.63 -26.49 -31.51
C ASN A 497 39.85 -25.60 -31.79
N TYR A 498 39.66 -24.50 -32.53
CA TYR A 498 40.74 -23.49 -32.71
C TYR A 498 41.08 -22.83 -31.36
N LEU A 499 40.08 -22.41 -30.58
CA LEU A 499 40.30 -21.75 -29.27
C LEU A 499 41.06 -22.71 -28.31
N LYS A 500 40.70 -23.97 -28.29
CA LYS A 500 41.39 -25.00 -27.52
C LYS A 500 42.86 -25.16 -27.92
N ASN A 501 43.10 -25.15 -29.23
CA ASN A 501 44.50 -25.22 -29.76
C ASN A 501 45.29 -23.95 -29.43
N LYS A 502 44.65 -22.82 -29.19
CA LYS A 502 45.27 -21.59 -28.70
C LYS A 502 45.50 -21.56 -27.18
N GLY A 503 45.13 -22.61 -26.47
CA GLY A 503 45.33 -22.76 -25.04
C GLY A 503 44.20 -22.19 -24.17
N VAL A 504 43.00 -22.11 -24.70
CA VAL A 504 41.78 -21.83 -23.89
C VAL A 504 41.46 -23.06 -23.05
N VAL A 505 41.27 -22.86 -21.76
CA VAL A 505 40.94 -23.90 -20.79
C VAL A 505 39.57 -23.62 -20.14
N ILE A 506 39.06 -24.60 -19.39
CA ILE A 506 37.81 -24.47 -18.64
C ILE A 506 37.90 -23.26 -17.69
N ASP A 507 36.82 -22.52 -17.53
CA ASP A 507 36.68 -21.30 -16.71
C ASP A 507 37.49 -20.10 -17.20
N ASP A 508 38.20 -20.13 -18.31
CA ASP A 508 38.77 -18.96 -18.93
C ASP A 508 37.68 -17.95 -19.32
N VAL A 509 37.93 -16.66 -19.13
CA VAL A 509 37.04 -15.59 -19.59
C VAL A 509 37.47 -15.09 -20.95
N ILE A 510 36.53 -15.13 -21.92
CA ILE A 510 36.79 -14.71 -23.30
C ILE A 510 35.86 -13.56 -23.68
N GLY A 511 36.44 -12.43 -24.07
CA GLY A 511 35.72 -11.24 -24.52
C GLY A 511 35.10 -11.44 -25.92
N ILE A 512 33.91 -10.92 -26.10
CA ILE A 512 33.27 -10.78 -27.42
C ILE A 512 33.10 -9.29 -27.68
N PHE A 513 33.84 -8.77 -28.65
CA PHE A 513 33.82 -7.37 -29.07
C PHE A 513 33.26 -7.30 -30.49
N LEU A 514 31.96 -7.52 -30.60
CA LEU A 514 31.19 -7.57 -31.86
C LEU A 514 29.85 -6.88 -31.68
N ASP A 515 29.32 -6.37 -32.80
CA ASP A 515 27.90 -6.04 -32.88
C ASP A 515 27.05 -7.32 -33.11
N LYS A 516 25.74 -7.21 -33.03
CA LYS A 516 24.82 -8.31 -33.32
C LYS A 516 25.05 -8.83 -34.73
N SER A 517 25.39 -10.11 -34.89
CA SER A 517 25.67 -10.77 -36.14
C SER A 517 25.64 -12.30 -35.98
N LEU A 518 25.75 -13.04 -37.07
CA LEU A 518 25.89 -14.49 -37.00
C LEU A 518 27.17 -14.90 -36.26
N GLU A 519 28.26 -14.17 -36.47
CA GLU A 519 29.55 -14.38 -35.82
C GLU A 519 29.44 -14.23 -34.31
N SER A 520 28.63 -13.31 -33.82
CA SER A 520 28.42 -13.13 -32.38
C SER A 520 27.76 -14.35 -31.71
N ILE A 521 26.82 -14.99 -32.40
CA ILE A 521 26.18 -16.23 -31.93
C ILE A 521 27.13 -17.42 -32.00
N ILE A 522 27.92 -17.51 -33.09
CA ILE A 522 28.96 -18.54 -33.25
C ILE A 522 30.01 -18.39 -32.14
N ALA A 523 30.45 -17.17 -31.84
CA ALA A 523 31.41 -16.88 -30.79
C ALA A 523 30.90 -17.30 -29.41
N ILE A 524 29.66 -16.93 -29.06
CA ILE A 524 29.02 -17.33 -27.80
C ILE A 524 29.01 -18.86 -27.63
N LEU A 525 28.51 -19.55 -28.62
CA LEU A 525 28.45 -21.03 -28.60
C LEU A 525 29.86 -21.64 -28.52
N SER A 526 30.83 -21.13 -29.27
CA SER A 526 32.20 -21.65 -29.30
C SER A 526 32.91 -21.53 -27.96
N ILE A 527 32.72 -20.39 -27.27
CA ILE A 527 33.27 -20.17 -25.95
C ILE A 527 32.69 -21.15 -24.94
N LEU A 528 31.36 -21.31 -24.94
CA LEU A 528 30.68 -22.23 -24.03
C LEU A 528 31.09 -23.71 -24.33
N LYS A 529 31.29 -24.07 -25.59
CA LYS A 529 31.78 -25.40 -25.99
C LYS A 529 33.20 -25.69 -25.52
N CYS A 530 34.01 -24.68 -25.26
CA CYS A 530 35.32 -24.85 -24.62
C CYS A 530 35.22 -24.98 -23.08
N GLY A 531 34.05 -24.90 -22.48
CA GLY A 531 33.87 -24.76 -21.02
C GLY A 531 34.30 -23.44 -20.49
N ALA A 532 34.39 -22.40 -21.31
CA ALA A 532 34.82 -21.06 -20.97
C ALA A 532 33.61 -20.12 -20.81
N THR A 533 33.82 -18.99 -20.16
CA THR A 533 32.83 -17.96 -19.86
C THR A 533 32.92 -16.82 -20.87
N TYR A 534 31.80 -16.42 -21.51
CA TYR A 534 31.83 -15.28 -22.41
C TYR A 534 31.62 -13.94 -21.69
N LEU A 535 32.36 -12.91 -22.13
CA LEU A 535 32.28 -11.53 -21.65
C LEU A 535 31.88 -10.62 -22.82
N PRO A 536 30.60 -10.23 -22.97
CA PRO A 536 30.22 -9.31 -24.03
C PRO A 536 30.68 -7.88 -23.72
N ILE A 537 31.23 -7.20 -24.71
CA ILE A 537 31.77 -5.84 -24.62
C ILE A 537 31.20 -5.00 -25.75
N ASP A 538 30.53 -3.89 -25.41
CA ASP A 538 29.98 -2.97 -26.41
C ASP A 538 31.08 -2.26 -27.18
N ILE A 539 30.98 -2.28 -28.49
CA ILE A 539 31.95 -1.64 -29.39
C ILE A 539 32.03 -0.11 -29.26
N ASN A 540 31.03 0.48 -28.58
CA ASN A 540 30.93 1.90 -28.32
C ASN A 540 31.39 2.32 -26.90
N TYR A 541 31.80 1.38 -26.05
CA TYR A 541 32.30 1.72 -24.74
C TYR A 541 33.61 2.53 -24.80
N PRO A 542 33.81 3.49 -23.88
CA PRO A 542 35.08 4.17 -23.73
C PRO A 542 36.22 3.17 -23.41
N ASN A 543 37.43 3.44 -23.91
CA ASN A 543 38.58 2.59 -23.68
C ASN A 543 38.85 2.30 -22.20
N THR A 544 38.69 3.30 -21.33
CA THR A 544 38.85 3.15 -19.88
C THR A 544 37.89 2.11 -19.26
N ARG A 545 36.66 2.05 -19.78
CA ARG A 545 35.69 1.05 -19.35
C ARG A 545 36.05 -0.35 -19.87
N ILE A 546 36.51 -0.44 -21.11
CA ILE A 546 36.97 -1.70 -21.70
C ILE A 546 38.18 -2.22 -20.91
N ASP A 547 39.19 -1.39 -20.64
CA ASP A 547 40.35 -1.77 -19.85
C ASP A 547 39.99 -2.27 -18.46
N PHE A 548 39.07 -1.58 -17.80
CA PHE A 548 38.56 -2.01 -16.50
C PHE A 548 37.94 -3.40 -16.58
N MET A 549 36.99 -3.62 -17.51
CA MET A 549 36.28 -4.89 -17.67
C MET A 549 37.26 -6.03 -17.96
N LEU A 550 38.20 -5.85 -18.87
CA LEU A 550 39.19 -6.87 -19.23
C LEU A 550 40.11 -7.22 -18.04
N LYS A 551 40.55 -6.23 -17.27
CA LYS A 551 41.41 -6.43 -16.10
C LYS A 551 40.68 -7.12 -14.97
N ASP A 552 39.47 -6.63 -14.64
CA ASP A 552 38.64 -7.13 -13.54
C ASP A 552 38.20 -8.57 -13.78
N SER A 553 37.74 -8.90 -15.00
CA SER A 553 37.34 -10.24 -15.40
C SER A 553 38.53 -11.19 -15.69
N LYS A 554 39.80 -10.72 -15.68
CA LYS A 554 41.00 -11.45 -16.09
C LYS A 554 40.89 -12.03 -17.49
N CYS A 555 40.24 -11.31 -18.40
CA CYS A 555 40.01 -11.74 -19.78
C CYS A 555 41.35 -11.87 -20.54
N LYS A 556 41.58 -12.98 -21.20
CA LYS A 556 42.83 -13.33 -21.91
C LYS A 556 42.71 -13.22 -23.43
N PHE A 557 41.54 -13.52 -23.94
CA PHE A 557 41.24 -13.56 -25.37
C PHE A 557 40.05 -12.66 -25.68
N ILE A 558 40.11 -11.99 -26.85
CA ILE A 558 38.97 -11.24 -27.40
C ILE A 558 38.63 -11.74 -28.78
N LEU A 559 37.41 -12.15 -28.98
CA LEU A 559 36.88 -12.48 -30.31
C LEU A 559 36.27 -11.21 -30.91
N SER A 560 36.70 -10.84 -32.12
CA SER A 560 36.24 -9.65 -32.85
C SER A 560 36.35 -9.85 -34.34
N SER A 561 36.17 -8.79 -35.12
CA SER A 561 36.34 -8.75 -36.56
C SER A 561 37.45 -7.79 -36.98
N ALA A 562 38.07 -7.98 -38.16
CA ALA A 562 39.19 -7.20 -38.66
C ALA A 562 38.96 -5.69 -38.64
N ASN A 563 37.74 -5.23 -38.96
CA ASN A 563 37.35 -3.86 -38.99
C ASN A 563 37.30 -3.17 -37.61
N LEU A 564 37.23 -3.93 -36.51
CA LEU A 564 37.24 -3.44 -35.16
C LEU A 564 38.62 -3.49 -34.47
N LYS A 565 39.62 -4.07 -35.13
CA LYS A 565 40.95 -4.28 -34.60
C LYS A 565 41.61 -2.98 -34.10
N ASP A 566 41.43 -1.87 -34.81
CA ASP A 566 42.02 -0.60 -34.46
C ASP A 566 41.51 -0.01 -33.13
N LYS A 567 40.30 -0.30 -32.78
CA LYS A 567 39.74 0.08 -31.47
C LYS A 567 40.38 -0.70 -30.32
N LEU A 568 40.87 -1.91 -30.58
CA LEU A 568 41.49 -2.80 -29.59
C LEU A 568 43.04 -2.70 -29.52
N LYS A 569 43.70 -1.96 -30.41
CA LYS A 569 45.19 -1.83 -30.48
C LYS A 569 45.84 -1.31 -29.18
N LYS A 570 45.10 -0.62 -28.31
CA LYS A 570 45.61 -0.08 -27.04
C LYS A 570 45.59 -1.11 -25.91
N HIS A 571 44.94 -2.26 -26.08
CA HIS A 571 44.78 -3.32 -25.08
C HIS A 571 45.80 -4.43 -25.26
N HIS A 572 47.08 -4.17 -24.90
CA HIS A 572 48.26 -4.99 -25.19
C HIS A 572 48.29 -6.38 -24.49
N ASN A 573 47.47 -6.61 -23.47
CA ASN A 573 47.49 -7.82 -22.66
C ASN A 573 46.50 -8.88 -23.10
N VAL A 574 45.81 -8.70 -24.23
CA VAL A 574 44.75 -9.57 -24.69
C VAL A 574 45.00 -10.08 -26.10
N ILE A 575 44.84 -11.36 -26.32
CA ILE A 575 45.05 -12.00 -27.61
C ILE A 575 43.79 -11.77 -28.49
N PHE A 576 43.97 -11.06 -29.60
CA PHE A 576 42.91 -10.78 -30.57
C PHE A 576 42.74 -11.94 -31.56
N ILE A 577 41.50 -12.38 -31.78
CA ILE A 577 41.11 -13.41 -32.74
C ILE A 577 40.12 -12.82 -33.74
N ASP A 578 40.51 -12.78 -35.01
CA ASP A 578 39.68 -12.23 -36.08
C ASP A 578 38.73 -13.29 -36.65
N LEU A 579 37.44 -13.12 -36.36
CA LEU A 579 36.36 -14.03 -36.80
C LEU A 579 36.04 -13.93 -38.30
N SER A 580 36.54 -12.93 -39.01
CA SER A 580 36.43 -12.84 -40.48
C SER A 580 37.41 -13.75 -41.23
N ASN A 581 38.32 -14.44 -40.52
CA ASN A 581 39.28 -15.35 -41.10
C ASN A 581 38.71 -16.73 -41.29
N ASP A 582 38.42 -17.11 -42.52
CA ASP A 582 37.82 -18.42 -42.91
C ASP A 582 38.63 -19.64 -42.44
N THR A 583 39.92 -19.47 -42.20
CA THR A 583 40.75 -20.57 -41.68
C THR A 583 40.32 -21.05 -40.28
N LEU A 584 39.66 -20.21 -39.51
CA LEU A 584 39.13 -20.62 -38.21
C LEU A 584 38.05 -21.72 -38.30
N TYR A 585 37.37 -21.81 -39.45
CA TYR A 585 36.27 -22.74 -39.69
C TYR A 585 36.69 -24.00 -40.42
N THR A 586 38.00 -24.21 -40.58
CA THR A 586 38.60 -25.43 -41.19
C THR A 586 38.97 -26.51 -40.16
N TYR A 587 38.89 -26.18 -38.85
CA TYR A 587 39.13 -27.12 -37.76
C TYR A 587 38.05 -28.18 -37.64
N SER A 588 38.25 -29.17 -36.74
CA SER A 588 37.27 -30.23 -36.50
C SER A 588 35.87 -29.69 -36.24
N LYS A 589 34.89 -30.28 -36.91
CA LYS A 589 33.46 -29.96 -36.77
C LYS A 589 32.74 -30.84 -35.74
N ASN A 590 33.47 -31.75 -35.08
CA ASN A 590 32.92 -32.64 -34.07
C ASN A 590 32.78 -31.93 -32.72
N ASN A 591 31.78 -32.31 -31.93
CA ASN A 591 31.57 -31.82 -30.57
C ASN A 591 32.80 -32.12 -29.69
N LEU A 592 33.12 -31.21 -28.80
CA LEU A 592 34.32 -31.30 -27.98
C LEU A 592 34.20 -32.24 -26.77
N ASN A 593 33.01 -32.58 -26.34
CA ASN A 593 32.69 -33.47 -25.20
C ASN A 593 33.51 -33.13 -23.94
N ILE A 594 33.47 -31.86 -23.50
CA ILE A 594 34.19 -31.37 -22.32
C ILE A 594 33.33 -31.64 -21.07
N THR A 595 33.94 -32.34 -20.09
CA THR A 595 33.29 -32.48 -18.76
C THR A 595 33.52 -31.21 -17.97
N MET A 596 32.45 -30.53 -17.59
CA MET A 596 32.47 -29.31 -16.85
C MET A 596 32.26 -29.56 -15.34
N SER A 597 32.47 -28.51 -14.51
CA SER A 597 32.04 -28.48 -13.10
C SER A 597 30.51 -28.58 -13.00
N ASP A 598 29.98 -28.79 -11.80
CA ASP A 598 28.54 -29.00 -11.57
C ASP A 598 27.64 -27.82 -12.01
N ASP A 599 28.16 -26.58 -11.99
CA ASP A 599 27.44 -25.39 -12.45
C ASP A 599 28.40 -24.33 -13.02
N PRO A 600 28.91 -24.51 -14.25
CA PRO A 600 29.89 -23.61 -14.85
C PRO A 600 29.26 -22.24 -15.16
N CYS A 601 30.07 -21.18 -15.03
CA CYS A 601 29.67 -19.84 -15.43
C CYS A 601 29.44 -19.78 -16.95
N ALA A 602 28.29 -19.26 -17.37
CA ALA A 602 27.99 -19.07 -18.79
C ALA A 602 28.55 -17.72 -19.28
N TYR A 603 28.26 -16.63 -18.53
CA TYR A 603 28.69 -15.29 -18.93
C TYR A 603 28.92 -14.36 -17.76
N ILE A 604 29.64 -13.25 -18.03
CA ILE A 604 29.81 -12.11 -17.14
C ILE A 604 29.25 -10.87 -17.83
N MET A 605 28.21 -10.23 -17.27
CA MET A 605 27.67 -8.98 -17.77
C MET A 605 27.91 -7.85 -16.77
N TYR A 606 28.41 -6.70 -17.24
CA TYR A 606 28.70 -5.57 -16.39
C TYR A 606 27.55 -4.60 -16.28
N THR A 607 27.08 -4.38 -15.05
CA THR A 607 26.05 -3.40 -14.70
C THR A 607 26.67 -2.13 -14.11
N SER A 608 25.91 -1.01 -14.14
CA SER A 608 26.30 0.22 -13.47
C SER A 608 26.20 0.03 -11.95
N GLY A 609 27.34 -0.08 -11.25
CA GLY A 609 27.38 -0.22 -9.81
C GLY A 609 26.95 1.06 -9.09
N SER A 610 26.25 0.93 -7.94
CA SER A 610 25.88 2.02 -7.04
C SER A 610 27.08 2.84 -6.51
N THR A 611 28.29 2.27 -6.58
CA THR A 611 29.56 2.89 -6.17
C THR A 611 30.28 3.62 -7.28
N GLY A 612 29.70 3.76 -8.49
CA GLY A 612 30.27 4.41 -9.65
C GLY A 612 31.17 3.51 -10.54
N ASN A 613 31.71 2.41 -10.02
CA ASN A 613 32.45 1.42 -10.82
C ASN A 613 31.52 0.33 -11.33
N PRO A 614 31.63 -0.12 -12.60
CA PRO A 614 30.87 -1.24 -13.12
C PRO A 614 31.12 -2.51 -12.30
N LYS A 615 30.07 -3.32 -12.09
CA LYS A 615 30.15 -4.62 -11.40
C LYS A 615 29.85 -5.74 -12.40
N GLY A 616 30.72 -6.76 -12.45
CA GLY A 616 30.53 -7.94 -13.27
C GLY A 616 29.59 -8.94 -12.58
N VAL A 617 28.44 -9.22 -13.19
CA VAL A 617 27.47 -10.22 -12.74
C VAL A 617 27.81 -11.54 -13.44
N MET A 618 28.12 -12.56 -12.65
CA MET A 618 28.38 -13.92 -13.12
C MET A 618 27.08 -14.73 -13.15
N VAL A 619 26.75 -15.29 -14.29
CA VAL A 619 25.53 -16.10 -14.50
C VAL A 619 25.92 -17.50 -14.93
N SER A 620 25.40 -18.51 -14.23
CA SER A 620 25.68 -19.90 -14.51
C SER A 620 24.82 -20.48 -15.64
N ASN A 621 25.25 -21.62 -16.19
CA ASN A 621 24.48 -22.38 -17.19
C ASN A 621 23.08 -22.72 -16.65
N LYS A 622 22.98 -23.18 -15.42
CA LYS A 622 21.71 -23.57 -14.77
C LYS A 622 20.71 -22.41 -14.72
N ASN A 623 21.18 -21.19 -14.45
CA ASN A 623 20.31 -20.02 -14.41
C ASN A 623 19.71 -19.69 -15.78
N VAL A 624 20.49 -19.84 -16.86
CA VAL A 624 20.02 -19.66 -18.23
C VAL A 624 19.02 -20.75 -18.61
N VAL A 625 19.32 -22.03 -18.32
CA VAL A 625 18.43 -23.16 -18.61
C VAL A 625 17.08 -22.98 -17.88
N ARG A 626 17.09 -22.59 -16.59
CA ARG A 626 15.89 -22.30 -15.81
C ARG A 626 15.01 -21.22 -16.46
N LEU A 627 15.63 -20.20 -17.04
CA LEU A 627 14.88 -19.08 -17.65
C LEU A 627 14.04 -19.54 -18.84
N VAL A 628 14.54 -20.47 -19.65
CA VAL A 628 13.97 -20.77 -20.97
C VAL A 628 13.41 -22.19 -21.13
N LYS A 629 13.65 -23.09 -20.16
CA LYS A 629 13.11 -24.47 -20.20
C LYS A 629 12.01 -24.66 -19.16
N ASN A 630 10.86 -25.16 -19.58
CA ASN A 630 9.69 -25.44 -18.73
C ASN A 630 9.30 -24.24 -17.85
N THR A 631 9.41 -23.04 -18.41
CA THR A 631 9.04 -21.79 -17.70
C THR A 631 7.53 -21.58 -17.69
N ASN A 632 7.02 -20.81 -16.72
CA ASN A 632 5.58 -20.57 -16.52
C ASN A 632 5.08 -19.22 -17.04
N PHE A 633 5.97 -18.32 -17.47
CA PHE A 633 5.58 -16.96 -17.90
C PHE A 633 5.26 -16.85 -19.40
N ILE A 634 5.68 -17.81 -20.19
CA ILE A 634 5.40 -17.86 -21.63
C ILE A 634 5.14 -19.31 -22.04
N GLU A 635 4.11 -19.52 -22.85
CA GLU A 635 3.85 -20.78 -23.52
C GLU A 635 4.50 -20.76 -24.90
N PHE A 636 5.54 -21.57 -25.09
CA PHE A 636 6.16 -21.79 -26.40
C PHE A 636 5.31 -22.73 -27.26
N LYS A 637 5.05 -22.31 -28.52
CA LYS A 637 4.35 -23.11 -29.52
C LYS A 637 5.34 -23.68 -30.55
N GLU A 638 4.88 -24.57 -31.40
CA GLU A 638 5.70 -25.04 -32.50
C GLU A 638 6.03 -23.93 -33.50
N ASN A 639 7.22 -23.96 -34.07
CA ASN A 639 7.69 -23.02 -35.11
C ASN A 639 7.75 -21.55 -34.69
N GLU A 640 8.12 -21.27 -33.45
CA GLU A 640 8.32 -19.89 -33.01
C GLU A 640 9.50 -19.22 -33.71
N ARG A 641 9.38 -17.91 -33.90
CA ARG A 641 10.41 -17.03 -34.44
C ARG A 641 10.64 -15.89 -33.46
N ILE A 642 11.79 -15.95 -32.81
CA ILE A 642 12.16 -14.98 -31.77
C ILE A 642 13.06 -13.90 -32.36
N LEU A 643 12.71 -12.63 -32.18
CA LEU A 643 13.53 -11.52 -32.65
C LEU A 643 14.53 -11.09 -31.58
N GLN A 644 15.82 -11.10 -31.91
CA GLN A 644 16.85 -10.52 -31.05
C GLN A 644 16.91 -8.99 -31.23
N THR A 645 16.30 -8.26 -30.30
CA THR A 645 16.31 -6.80 -30.27
C THR A 645 17.42 -6.29 -29.35
N GLY A 646 17.65 -7.00 -28.24
CA GLY A 646 18.65 -6.66 -27.23
C GLY A 646 20.09 -6.75 -27.75
N SER A 647 20.97 -5.85 -27.28
CA SER A 647 22.42 -6.02 -27.45
C SER A 647 22.91 -7.16 -26.56
N ILE A 648 23.96 -7.88 -27.01
CA ILE A 648 24.55 -8.99 -26.26
C ILE A 648 25.15 -8.58 -24.90
N VAL A 649 25.34 -7.28 -24.65
CA VAL A 649 25.83 -6.75 -23.38
C VAL A 649 24.73 -6.55 -22.32
N PHE A 650 23.47 -6.78 -22.67
CA PHE A 650 22.32 -6.74 -21.77
C PHE A 650 21.68 -8.11 -21.66
N ASP A 651 21.29 -8.47 -20.45
CA ASP A 651 20.77 -9.80 -20.11
C ASP A 651 19.42 -10.19 -20.76
N ALA A 652 18.67 -9.24 -21.30
CA ALA A 652 17.47 -9.52 -22.08
C ALA A 652 17.76 -10.44 -23.30
N CYS A 653 18.96 -10.31 -23.90
CA CYS A 653 19.40 -11.19 -25.00
C CYS A 653 19.51 -12.67 -24.57
N THR A 654 19.66 -12.96 -23.28
CA THR A 654 19.69 -14.32 -22.73
C THR A 654 18.40 -15.06 -23.03
N PHE A 655 17.26 -14.39 -22.77
CA PHE A 655 15.96 -14.95 -23.13
C PHE A 655 15.80 -15.10 -24.65
N GLU A 656 16.18 -14.08 -25.43
CA GLU A 656 16.01 -14.09 -26.88
C GLU A 656 16.83 -15.21 -27.53
N ILE A 657 18.11 -15.32 -27.22
CA ILE A 657 19.05 -16.28 -27.81
C ILE A 657 18.71 -17.71 -27.35
N TRP A 658 18.65 -17.92 -26.03
CA TRP A 658 18.51 -19.26 -25.49
C TRP A 658 17.06 -19.76 -25.52
N GLY A 659 16.08 -18.85 -25.45
CA GLY A 659 14.67 -19.16 -25.70
C GLY A 659 14.44 -19.73 -27.11
N ALA A 660 15.18 -19.23 -28.10
CA ALA A 660 15.14 -19.78 -29.45
C ALA A 660 15.96 -21.08 -29.55
N LEU A 661 17.26 -21.03 -29.30
CA LEU A 661 18.20 -22.10 -29.64
C LEU A 661 18.02 -23.38 -28.81
N LEU A 662 17.61 -23.28 -27.54
CA LEU A 662 17.40 -24.46 -26.71
C LEU A 662 16.03 -25.12 -26.92
N ASN A 663 15.08 -24.46 -27.60
CA ASN A 663 13.73 -24.98 -27.85
C ASN A 663 13.49 -25.33 -29.33
N GLY A 664 14.52 -25.27 -30.20
CA GLY A 664 14.40 -25.66 -31.61
C GLY A 664 13.72 -24.63 -32.49
N PHE A 665 13.69 -23.36 -32.06
CA PHE A 665 13.06 -22.24 -32.77
C PHE A 665 14.07 -21.47 -33.62
N GLU A 666 13.56 -20.53 -34.43
CA GLU A 666 14.39 -19.66 -35.27
C GLU A 666 14.73 -18.37 -34.53
N LEU A 667 16.01 -18.02 -34.40
CA LEU A 667 16.48 -16.75 -33.89
C LEU A 667 16.67 -15.75 -35.03
N TYR A 668 15.95 -14.66 -35.06
CA TYR A 668 16.10 -13.57 -36.02
C TYR A 668 16.90 -12.41 -35.41
N ILE A 669 17.95 -12.01 -36.11
CA ILE A 669 18.78 -10.87 -35.69
C ILE A 669 18.41 -9.63 -36.50
N ILE A 670 18.09 -8.51 -35.88
CA ILE A 670 17.74 -7.24 -36.51
C ILE A 670 18.86 -6.21 -36.34
N LYS A 671 19.15 -5.45 -37.40
CA LYS A 671 20.06 -4.29 -37.31
C LYS A 671 19.47 -3.21 -36.45
N LYS A 672 20.34 -2.46 -35.72
CA LYS A 672 19.90 -1.39 -34.84
C LYS A 672 19.12 -0.29 -35.57
N GLN A 673 19.51 0.02 -36.81
CA GLN A 673 18.84 1.04 -37.62
C GLN A 673 17.38 0.63 -37.94
N ASP A 674 17.19 -0.64 -38.34
CA ASP A 674 15.87 -1.17 -38.71
C ASP A 674 14.96 -1.34 -37.48
N LEU A 675 15.54 -1.64 -36.32
CA LEU A 675 14.82 -1.73 -35.03
C LEU A 675 14.27 -0.39 -34.56
N LEU A 676 14.99 0.72 -34.80
CA LEU A 676 14.62 2.05 -34.36
C LEU A 676 13.65 2.77 -35.31
N ASP A 677 13.47 2.25 -36.52
CA ASP A 677 12.53 2.77 -37.50
C ASP A 677 11.21 1.97 -37.46
N PRO A 678 10.09 2.60 -37.04
CA PRO A 678 8.81 1.89 -36.88
C PRO A 678 8.30 1.23 -38.16
N VAL A 679 8.54 1.84 -39.33
CA VAL A 679 8.08 1.31 -40.63
C VAL A 679 8.92 0.12 -41.05
N LEU A 680 10.23 0.20 -40.87
CA LEU A 680 11.13 -0.91 -41.17
C LEU A 680 10.93 -2.08 -40.21
N LEU A 681 10.71 -1.81 -38.93
CA LEU A 681 10.44 -2.84 -37.94
C LEU A 681 9.10 -3.54 -38.23
N GLU A 682 8.01 -2.81 -38.49
CA GLU A 682 6.71 -3.41 -38.84
C GLU A 682 6.84 -4.33 -40.04
N LYS A 683 7.49 -3.87 -41.11
CA LYS A 683 7.77 -4.67 -42.28
C LYS A 683 8.59 -5.91 -41.96
N TYR A 684 9.63 -5.77 -41.13
CA TYR A 684 10.48 -6.89 -40.71
C TYR A 684 9.68 -7.94 -39.91
N LEU A 685 8.80 -7.52 -39.01
CA LEU A 685 7.94 -8.40 -38.21
C LEU A 685 6.99 -9.21 -39.09
N VAL A 686 6.39 -8.58 -40.10
CA VAL A 686 5.44 -9.23 -41.03
C VAL A 686 6.18 -10.17 -42.01
N ASP A 687 7.20 -9.65 -42.67
CA ASP A 687 7.92 -10.39 -43.74
C ASP A 687 8.57 -11.66 -43.18
N ASN A 688 9.12 -11.60 -41.97
CA ASN A 688 9.80 -12.72 -41.31
C ASN A 688 8.87 -13.54 -40.41
N LYS A 689 7.58 -13.14 -40.29
CA LYS A 689 6.58 -13.84 -39.44
C LYS A 689 7.07 -13.99 -37.98
N ILE A 690 7.61 -12.93 -37.41
CA ILE A 690 8.08 -12.94 -36.02
C ILE A 690 6.91 -13.19 -35.07
N THR A 691 7.07 -14.15 -34.15
CA THR A 691 6.01 -14.55 -33.21
C THR A 691 6.26 -14.06 -31.79
N ILE A 692 7.52 -13.92 -31.39
CA ILE A 692 7.92 -13.47 -30.05
C ILE A 692 8.89 -12.30 -30.17
N LEU A 693 8.61 -11.24 -29.42
CA LEU A 693 9.36 -10.00 -29.43
C LEU A 693 9.58 -9.51 -28.01
N TRP A 694 10.80 -9.11 -27.66
CA TRP A 694 11.11 -8.34 -26.44
C TRP A 694 11.43 -6.89 -26.82
N LEU A 695 10.94 -5.92 -26.00
CA LEU A 695 11.30 -4.51 -26.11
C LEU A 695 11.50 -3.92 -24.72
N THR A 696 12.51 -3.06 -24.56
CA THR A 696 12.60 -2.24 -23.35
C THR A 696 11.42 -1.27 -23.29
N ALA A 697 10.96 -0.92 -22.10
CA ALA A 697 9.81 -0.02 -21.93
C ALA A 697 9.97 1.34 -22.65
N PRO A 698 11.14 2.00 -22.63
CA PRO A 698 11.32 3.24 -23.39
C PRO A 698 11.18 3.06 -24.92
N LEU A 699 11.79 1.98 -25.47
CA LEU A 699 11.69 1.70 -26.90
C LEU A 699 10.27 1.32 -27.30
N PHE A 700 9.60 0.50 -26.51
CA PHE A 700 8.19 0.16 -26.68
C PHE A 700 7.31 1.42 -26.73
N ASN A 701 7.46 2.33 -25.75
CA ASN A 701 6.69 3.58 -25.71
C ASN A 701 6.89 4.42 -26.98
N GLN A 702 8.15 4.60 -27.43
CA GLN A 702 8.48 5.34 -28.64
C GLN A 702 7.84 4.73 -29.89
N LEU A 703 7.91 3.42 -30.06
CA LEU A 703 7.33 2.71 -31.20
C LEU A 703 5.80 2.79 -31.18
N CYS A 704 5.18 2.68 -30.02
CA CYS A 704 3.72 2.77 -29.86
C CYS A 704 3.17 4.15 -30.19
N GLU A 705 3.90 5.23 -29.90
CA GLU A 705 3.48 6.59 -30.28
C GLU A 705 3.39 6.77 -31.78
N SER A 706 4.26 6.09 -32.53
CA SER A 706 4.28 6.13 -34.00
C SER A 706 3.18 5.26 -34.62
N ASN A 707 3.05 3.99 -34.18
CA ASN A 707 2.07 3.06 -34.69
C ASN A 707 1.78 1.91 -33.70
N PRO A 708 0.72 2.02 -32.87
CA PRO A 708 0.39 0.95 -31.91
C PRO A 708 -0.08 -0.35 -32.59
N SER A 709 -0.45 -0.32 -33.87
CA SER A 709 -0.92 -1.52 -34.59
C SER A 709 0.20 -2.35 -35.24
N MET A 710 1.44 -1.89 -35.20
CA MET A 710 2.60 -2.55 -35.81
C MET A 710 2.85 -3.98 -35.31
N PHE A 711 2.36 -4.30 -34.11
CA PHE A 711 2.55 -5.62 -33.47
C PHE A 711 1.46 -6.65 -33.80
N LYS A 712 0.53 -6.35 -34.74
CA LYS A 712 -0.60 -7.27 -35.07
C LYS A 712 -0.18 -8.66 -35.52
N SER A 713 0.99 -8.78 -36.12
CA SER A 713 1.53 -10.09 -36.59
C SER A 713 2.23 -10.88 -35.47
N VAL A 714 2.54 -10.25 -34.37
CA VAL A 714 3.26 -10.85 -33.23
C VAL A 714 2.27 -11.56 -32.30
N ARG A 715 2.63 -12.73 -31.82
CA ARG A 715 1.82 -13.51 -30.87
C ARG A 715 2.07 -13.05 -29.42
N VAL A 716 3.34 -12.88 -29.05
CA VAL A 716 3.74 -12.49 -27.70
C VAL A 716 4.73 -11.33 -27.77
N LEU A 717 4.41 -10.27 -27.07
CA LEU A 717 5.28 -9.14 -26.82
C LEU A 717 5.62 -9.10 -25.32
N LEU A 718 6.91 -9.28 -25.02
CA LEU A 718 7.43 -9.03 -23.68
C LEU A 718 7.99 -7.61 -23.64
N THR A 719 7.75 -6.89 -22.56
CA THR A 719 8.29 -5.55 -22.36
C THR A 719 8.62 -5.32 -20.88
N GLY A 720 9.63 -4.51 -20.59
CA GLY A 720 10.08 -4.29 -19.22
C GLY A 720 11.38 -3.49 -19.16
N GLY A 721 12.15 -3.67 -18.08
CA GLY A 721 13.39 -2.93 -17.83
C GLY A 721 13.16 -1.51 -17.27
N ASP A 722 11.90 -1.05 -17.23
CA ASP A 722 11.45 0.18 -16.56
C ASP A 722 9.94 0.07 -16.30
N VAL A 723 9.37 1.03 -15.58
CA VAL A 723 7.93 1.12 -15.30
C VAL A 723 7.14 1.23 -16.60
N LEU A 724 6.18 0.32 -16.82
CA LEU A 724 5.34 0.35 -18.01
C LEU A 724 4.30 1.45 -17.93
N SER A 725 4.12 2.16 -19.05
CA SER A 725 3.09 3.18 -19.21
C SER A 725 1.72 2.56 -19.54
N PRO A 726 0.70 2.70 -18.67
CA PRO A 726 -0.64 2.20 -18.96
C PRO A 726 -1.21 2.74 -20.27
N ARG A 727 -0.98 4.01 -20.58
CA ARG A 727 -1.44 4.67 -21.82
C ARG A 727 -0.95 3.93 -23.06
N HIS A 728 0.35 3.60 -23.12
CA HIS A 728 0.93 2.93 -24.30
C HIS A 728 0.48 1.46 -24.37
N ILE A 729 0.48 0.76 -23.25
CA ILE A 729 -0.02 -0.63 -23.17
C ILE A 729 -1.49 -0.70 -23.62
N ASN A 730 -2.35 0.16 -23.09
CA ASN A 730 -3.76 0.19 -23.44
C ASN A 730 -3.98 0.49 -24.93
N SER A 731 -3.17 1.39 -25.51
CA SER A 731 -3.21 1.72 -26.94
C SER A 731 -2.91 0.49 -27.81
N VAL A 732 -1.81 -0.25 -27.49
CA VAL A 732 -1.44 -1.47 -28.22
C VAL A 732 -2.47 -2.57 -28.00
N LYS A 733 -2.95 -2.77 -26.77
CA LYS A 733 -3.97 -3.78 -26.46
C LYS A 733 -5.27 -3.54 -27.23
N LYS A 734 -5.66 -2.27 -27.42
CA LYS A 734 -6.82 -1.90 -28.24
C LYS A 734 -6.57 -2.14 -29.73
N ALA A 735 -5.38 -1.81 -30.24
CA ALA A 735 -5.01 -1.97 -31.66
C ALA A 735 -4.72 -3.42 -32.04
N CYS A 736 -4.22 -4.25 -31.11
CA CYS A 736 -3.79 -5.63 -31.31
C CYS A 736 -4.47 -6.59 -30.31
N PRO A 737 -5.78 -6.88 -30.44
CA PRO A 737 -6.55 -7.63 -29.44
C PRO A 737 -6.09 -9.09 -29.25
N ASN A 738 -5.41 -9.67 -30.25
CA ASN A 738 -4.89 -11.04 -30.20
C ASN A 738 -3.45 -11.13 -29.67
N LEU A 739 -2.81 -10.00 -29.40
CA LEU A 739 -1.45 -9.94 -28.90
C LEU A 739 -1.44 -10.22 -27.39
N THR A 740 -0.65 -11.19 -26.97
CA THR A 740 -0.34 -11.38 -25.54
C THR A 740 0.79 -10.44 -25.14
N ILE A 741 0.52 -9.54 -24.19
CA ILE A 741 1.53 -8.61 -23.66
C ILE A 741 1.94 -9.08 -22.28
N ILE A 742 3.27 -9.21 -22.05
CA ILE A 742 3.84 -9.65 -20.78
C ILE A 742 4.80 -8.57 -20.25
N ASN A 743 4.55 -8.10 -19.04
CA ASN A 743 5.52 -7.28 -18.31
C ASN A 743 6.57 -8.21 -17.68
N GLY A 744 7.83 -8.04 -18.03
CA GLY A 744 8.97 -8.78 -17.47
C GLY A 744 9.80 -7.89 -16.57
N TYR A 745 9.97 -8.28 -15.31
CA TYR A 745 10.77 -7.59 -14.32
C TYR A 745 11.85 -8.50 -13.74
N GLY A 746 13.05 -8.00 -13.61
CA GLY A 746 14.15 -8.66 -12.91
C GLY A 746 15.46 -7.87 -13.03
N PRO A 747 16.33 -7.96 -12.01
CA PRO A 747 17.71 -7.48 -12.11
C PRO A 747 18.59 -8.50 -12.82
N THR A 748 19.70 -8.05 -13.40
CA THR A 748 20.68 -8.89 -14.09
C THR A 748 21.25 -9.99 -13.19
N GLU A 749 21.40 -9.70 -11.88
CA GLU A 749 21.82 -10.64 -10.84
C GLU A 749 20.83 -11.81 -10.65
N ASN A 750 19.57 -11.69 -11.13
CA ASN A 750 18.59 -12.76 -11.14
C ASN A 750 18.31 -13.35 -12.52
N THR A 751 19.18 -13.15 -13.48
CA THR A 751 19.13 -13.71 -14.82
C THR A 751 17.82 -13.32 -15.54
N THR A 752 17.76 -12.11 -16.02
CA THR A 752 16.74 -11.46 -16.85
C THR A 752 15.40 -11.26 -16.14
N PHE A 753 14.64 -12.31 -15.81
CA PHE A 753 13.32 -12.17 -15.20
C PHE A 753 13.26 -12.84 -13.82
N SER A 754 12.69 -12.12 -12.87
CA SER A 754 12.32 -12.60 -11.54
C SER A 754 10.81 -12.78 -11.42
N THR A 755 10.06 -11.82 -11.97
CA THR A 755 8.60 -11.87 -12.05
C THR A 755 8.11 -11.52 -13.44
N CYS A 756 6.96 -12.07 -13.81
CA CYS A 756 6.27 -11.73 -15.05
C CYS A 756 4.77 -11.54 -14.80
N PHE A 757 4.17 -10.65 -15.59
CA PHE A 757 2.75 -10.36 -15.54
C PHE A 757 2.11 -10.33 -16.91
N THR A 758 1.19 -11.25 -17.19
CA THR A 758 0.38 -11.21 -18.41
C THR A 758 -0.70 -10.15 -18.26
N ILE A 759 -0.70 -9.14 -19.13
CA ILE A 759 -1.60 -8.00 -19.08
C ILE A 759 -2.92 -8.38 -19.76
N ASP A 760 -3.92 -8.74 -18.95
CA ASP A 760 -5.21 -9.29 -19.36
C ASP A 760 -6.30 -8.24 -19.62
N LYS A 761 -6.22 -7.07 -18.98
CA LYS A 761 -7.21 -5.99 -19.04
C LYS A 761 -6.57 -4.63 -19.32
N PHE A 762 -7.38 -3.58 -19.38
CA PHE A 762 -6.91 -2.19 -19.39
C PHE A 762 -6.56 -1.74 -17.96
N TYR A 763 -5.54 -0.91 -17.85
CA TYR A 763 -5.04 -0.36 -16.56
C TYR A 763 -5.02 1.16 -16.63
N ASP A 764 -5.45 1.83 -15.55
CA ASP A 764 -5.51 3.30 -15.50
C ASP A 764 -4.28 3.91 -14.82
N ASN A 765 -3.77 3.28 -13.75
CA ASN A 765 -2.74 3.89 -12.91
C ASN A 765 -1.36 3.22 -13.05
N SER A 766 -1.29 1.91 -12.84
CA SER A 766 -0.02 1.17 -12.85
C SER A 766 -0.22 -0.25 -13.37
N ILE A 767 0.84 -0.82 -13.92
CA ILE A 767 0.85 -2.20 -14.40
C ILE A 767 1.69 -3.03 -13.41
N PRO A 768 1.14 -4.10 -12.83
CA PRO A 768 1.88 -4.95 -11.91
C PRO A 768 3.13 -5.58 -12.55
N ILE A 769 4.14 -5.85 -11.73
CA ILE A 769 5.30 -6.67 -12.16
C ILE A 769 5.02 -8.18 -12.08
N GLY A 770 3.89 -8.58 -11.50
CA GLY A 770 3.34 -9.93 -11.54
C GLY A 770 3.87 -10.87 -10.47
N TYR A 771 3.98 -12.14 -10.87
CA TYR A 771 4.30 -13.25 -9.98
C TYR A 771 5.70 -13.79 -10.29
N PRO A 772 6.37 -14.43 -9.30
CA PRO A 772 7.66 -15.05 -9.54
C PRO A 772 7.56 -16.10 -10.65
N ILE A 773 8.57 -16.10 -11.53
CA ILE A 773 8.66 -17.13 -12.59
C ILE A 773 9.04 -18.50 -12.00
N ALA A 774 8.94 -19.55 -12.82
CA ALA A 774 9.29 -20.91 -12.41
C ALA A 774 10.65 -20.98 -11.71
N ASN A 775 10.67 -21.69 -10.58
CA ASN A 775 11.85 -21.87 -9.72
C ASN A 775 12.50 -20.57 -9.20
N SER A 776 11.70 -19.49 -9.11
CA SER A 776 12.05 -18.23 -8.44
C SER A 776 11.14 -18.00 -7.26
N THR A 777 11.62 -17.24 -6.27
CA THR A 777 10.85 -16.82 -5.10
C THR A 777 10.96 -15.31 -4.90
N CYS A 778 9.89 -14.70 -4.41
CA CYS A 778 9.82 -13.26 -4.17
C CYS A 778 9.21 -13.00 -2.79
N TYR A 779 9.84 -12.09 -2.04
CA TYR A 779 9.39 -11.67 -0.72
C TYR A 779 9.46 -10.16 -0.61
N VAL A 780 8.42 -9.56 -0.03
CA VAL A 780 8.43 -8.13 0.31
C VAL A 780 8.75 -8.01 1.79
N VAL A 781 9.81 -7.26 2.10
CA VAL A 781 10.32 -7.16 3.48
C VAL A 781 10.52 -5.71 3.92
N SER A 782 10.54 -5.52 5.25
CA SER A 782 10.92 -4.25 5.89
C SER A 782 12.43 -3.98 5.77
N PRO A 783 12.90 -2.77 6.13
CA PRO A 783 14.34 -2.48 6.21
C PRO A 783 15.11 -3.39 7.21
N THR A 784 14.42 -3.97 8.17
CA THR A 784 14.95 -4.96 9.14
C THR A 784 14.81 -6.41 8.66
N LEU A 785 14.50 -6.62 7.37
CA LEU A 785 14.32 -7.92 6.72
C LEU A 785 13.16 -8.77 7.28
N ASN A 786 12.23 -8.17 7.99
CA ASN A 786 11.00 -8.84 8.41
C ASN A 786 10.00 -8.89 7.26
N LEU A 787 9.33 -10.03 7.08
CA LEU A 787 8.29 -10.21 6.08
C LEU A 787 7.15 -9.21 6.31
N LEU A 788 6.68 -8.61 5.21
CA LEU A 788 5.55 -7.66 5.26
C LEU A 788 4.24 -8.33 4.79
N PRO A 789 3.11 -7.89 5.36
CA PRO A 789 1.79 -8.39 4.94
C PRO A 789 1.46 -8.00 3.49
N VAL A 790 0.52 -8.73 2.90
CA VAL A 790 -0.03 -8.38 1.58
C VAL A 790 -0.61 -6.96 1.61
N GLY A 791 -0.27 -6.17 0.57
CA GLY A 791 -0.69 -4.77 0.43
C GLY A 791 0.23 -3.75 1.11
N VAL A 792 1.21 -4.17 1.90
CA VAL A 792 2.19 -3.26 2.53
C VAL A 792 3.43 -3.11 1.66
N PRO A 793 3.81 -1.89 1.25
CA PRO A 793 5.02 -1.64 0.46
C PRO A 793 6.30 -1.99 1.24
N GLY A 794 7.30 -2.54 0.54
CA GLY A 794 8.59 -2.88 1.13
C GLY A 794 9.68 -3.09 0.09
N GLU A 795 10.83 -3.60 0.53
CA GLU A 795 11.91 -4.00 -0.35
C GLU A 795 11.62 -5.39 -0.93
N LEU A 796 11.81 -5.54 -2.24
CA LEU A 796 11.60 -6.82 -2.92
C LEU A 796 12.88 -7.64 -2.89
N LEU A 797 12.85 -8.74 -2.14
CA LEU A 797 13.88 -9.77 -2.19
C LEU A 797 13.49 -10.84 -3.21
N VAL A 798 14.45 -11.21 -4.05
CA VAL A 798 14.28 -12.28 -5.04
C VAL A 798 15.27 -13.40 -4.78
N GLY A 799 14.82 -14.62 -4.91
CA GLY A 799 15.60 -15.83 -4.73
C GLY A 799 15.18 -16.93 -5.72
N GLY A 800 15.63 -18.14 -5.48
CA GLY A 800 15.25 -19.31 -6.27
C GLY A 800 16.38 -20.31 -6.44
N ASP A 801 16.29 -21.15 -7.48
CA ASP A 801 17.25 -22.22 -7.78
C ASP A 801 18.57 -21.61 -8.31
N ARG A 802 19.35 -21.03 -7.37
CA ARG A 802 20.60 -20.31 -7.67
C ARG A 802 21.86 -20.92 -7.09
N SER A 803 21.69 -21.77 -6.09
CA SER A 803 22.83 -22.32 -5.34
C SER A 803 23.25 -23.66 -5.89
#